data_38566de0969aea4fd31ba6877d248ca5
#
_entry.id   38566de0969aea4fd31ba6877d248ca5
#
_cell.length_a   1.000
_cell.length_b   1.000
_cell.length_c   1.000
_cell.angle_alpha   90.00
_cell.angle_beta   90.00
_cell.angle_gamma   90.00
#
_symmetry.space_group_name_H-M   'P 1'
#
loop_
_entity.id
_entity.type
_entity.pdbx_description
1 polymer ?
#
loop_
_entity_poly.entity_id
_entity_poly.type
_entity_poly.pdbx_seq_one_letter_code
_entity_poly.pdbx_strand_id
1 'polypeptide(L)'
;MERNSNRSWLRSFEAALESTAGGVVIALLIIVLIVASLLLPPISLGEVLLSFGYTTIPTEEGGAAVAEDGAQVTILPEGIHGRTKIKLTPISRSEFLEGSAGNALLQAAENIPQWLIMKGPYYELQFRGQEPPTQVIIRVPLPRDAEPIPTLDLYEWDGQAWQWLPHFVLPGDDFIEAQLDRLPKSVVVMQTKPLQPSVSADLAQSANVPDQARDTVVEINPQGLYLDAEGAIRGDPGTLLQADQTATYAVVPTLRNWEDNGPVRSDLIDNMLIDEAAREEHIQLIVDMVMRNAYPGIDIDYRGITPDLRDEYTKFIVELAQALHKDGKQLSVRVELPVQVAADRWDTGVYDWRAIGIAADTVKIPVPSDPRAYSPGGQMDIMLQWAVGEVNRYKLQLLVSTRSAERTNGVEKEVPYAEALAPFGQITVQGGSTVIDPGQQVTFTLAGLQQSTGIQFDANSGTYWFAYLDTNGQQHTVWIENAASVARKLQYVAQYNLRGVAVQNLLGEENDSQIWEVIRKFINLVIPPIESKYAVVWTVENATGGVVSQDKTALTNPNYAWTAPQEGGQFVIAAAISSDGGVTGAGRGSVSVLVATPTPIPTPTPLPTPTPTPAPPTPTPRPQPTAAPAAAEPTPKPQPAAAPAVGNLPFGYGIQVDPRGNKSANIGHIQALGFGWVKFQMPWKDVEPSPGNYQWGMWDDVIGAYSGGGIKVLLSIPKAPAWARPAGDNRSVEGPPADYGTFAKFLGEVASHFKGKVQAIEVWNEQNLWYEGGGVPMPPDQYVAMLRAGYQAIKAVNPDMIVVSGAMTPTGAPMPYGIDDISYLNSMYAAGLKDVSDAIGAHPSGYNCPATADWQTVEDPTATNFRGPFENRHHSWCFRGTMEGYRNVMVANGDGAKTIWPTEFGWAVSSNPQTGYEYAKDNSPEEQAQWIVQAYQQAKTWGWVGSMFLWNLDYGITASGTELANFALLTPGGPVPAYAALANMPK
;
A
#
# COMPACT_ATOMS: atom_id res chain seq x y z
N MET A 1 -30.75 48.90 -87.01
CA MET A 1 -29.32 48.61 -87.31
C MET A 1 -28.53 47.86 -86.19
N GLU A 2 -29.19 47.34 -85.20
CA GLU A 2 -28.46 46.72 -84.02
C GLU A 2 -28.46 45.16 -83.96
N ARG A 3 -28.99 44.49 -84.91
CA ARG A 3 -29.01 43.02 -84.90
C ARG A 3 -27.84 42.33 -85.68
N ASN A 4 -26.99 43.08 -86.39
CA ASN A 4 -25.92 42.49 -87.18
C ASN A 4 -24.52 42.59 -86.54
N SER A 5 -24.30 43.33 -85.44
CA SER A 5 -22.96 43.44 -84.87
C SER A 5 -22.63 42.27 -83.93
N ASN A 6 -23.63 41.68 -83.25
CA ASN A 6 -23.43 40.55 -82.33
C ASN A 6 -23.15 39.23 -83.04
N ARG A 7 -23.51 39.05 -84.30
CA ARG A 7 -23.19 37.79 -85.06
C ARG A 7 -21.79 37.77 -85.62
N SER A 8 -21.17 38.94 -85.92
CA SER A 8 -19.80 38.99 -86.35
C SER A 8 -18.80 38.74 -85.27
N TRP A 9 -19.02 39.21 -84.03
CA TRP A 9 -18.20 39.00 -82.90
C TRP A 9 -18.23 37.53 -82.47
N LEU A 10 -19.42 36.88 -82.44
CA LEU A 10 -19.58 35.47 -82.15
C LEU A 10 -18.80 34.58 -83.16
N ARG A 11 -18.86 34.89 -84.44
CA ARG A 11 -18.12 34.14 -85.47
C ARG A 11 -16.62 34.34 -85.45
N SER A 12 -16.16 35.55 -85.06
CA SER A 12 -14.75 35.84 -84.86
C SER A 12 -14.19 35.14 -83.59
N PHE A 13 -15.03 35.01 -82.57
CA PHE A 13 -14.75 34.27 -81.32
C PHE A 13 -14.75 32.74 -81.57
N GLU A 14 -15.70 32.23 -82.34
CA GLU A 14 -15.73 30.84 -82.71
C GLU A 14 -14.49 30.48 -83.61
N ALA A 15 -14.13 31.32 -84.58
CA ALA A 15 -12.93 31.10 -85.41
C ALA A 15 -11.63 31.22 -84.59
N ALA A 16 -11.55 32.02 -83.57
CA ALA A 16 -10.43 32.10 -82.66
C ALA A 16 -10.32 30.84 -81.75
N LEU A 17 -11.46 30.30 -81.34
CA LEU A 17 -11.56 29.05 -80.59
C LEU A 17 -11.17 27.82 -81.42
N GLU A 18 -11.46 27.80 -82.73
CA GLU A 18 -11.11 26.71 -83.62
C GLU A 18 -9.64 26.77 -84.16
N SER A 19 -8.91 27.85 -83.88
CA SER A 19 -7.48 27.95 -84.18
C SER A 19 -6.64 27.11 -83.23
N THR A 20 -5.55 26.57 -83.77
CA THR A 20 -4.57 25.77 -82.93
C THR A 20 -4.09 26.58 -81.73
N ALA A 21 -3.94 27.89 -81.91
CA ALA A 21 -3.57 28.80 -80.78
C ALA A 21 -4.74 28.98 -79.81
N GLY A 22 -6.00 29.08 -80.24
CA GLY A 22 -7.17 29.12 -79.40
C GLY A 22 -7.40 27.84 -78.61
N GLY A 23 -7.17 26.68 -79.26
CA GLY A 23 -7.21 25.37 -78.64
C GLY A 23 -6.17 25.21 -77.48
N VAL A 24 -4.97 25.71 -77.69
CA VAL A 24 -3.91 25.71 -76.65
C VAL A 24 -4.26 26.64 -75.50
N VAL A 25 -4.82 27.81 -75.78
CA VAL A 25 -5.27 28.77 -74.71
C VAL A 25 -6.44 28.19 -73.87
N ILE A 26 -7.38 27.51 -74.57
CA ILE A 26 -8.47 26.83 -73.83
C ILE A 26 -7.95 25.66 -73.06
N ALA A 27 -7.06 24.86 -73.56
CA ALA A 27 -6.45 23.75 -72.84
C ALA A 27 -5.67 24.27 -71.59
N LEU A 28 -4.93 25.34 -71.74
CA LEU A 28 -4.27 26.03 -70.58
C LEU A 28 -5.26 26.59 -69.58
N LEU A 29 -6.34 27.24 -69.99
CA LEU A 29 -7.40 27.74 -69.14
C LEU A 29 -8.12 26.59 -68.42
N ILE A 30 -8.41 25.48 -69.09
CA ILE A 30 -8.98 24.28 -68.47
C ILE A 30 -8.00 23.68 -67.44
N ILE A 31 -6.72 23.62 -67.76
CA ILE A 31 -5.67 23.15 -66.85
C ILE A 31 -5.60 24.11 -65.61
N VAL A 32 -5.61 25.40 -65.84
CA VAL A 32 -5.61 26.41 -64.74
C VAL A 32 -6.90 26.30 -63.92
N LEU A 33 -8.06 26.10 -64.53
CA LEU A 33 -9.34 25.91 -63.82
C LEU A 33 -9.36 24.58 -63.03
N ILE A 34 -8.83 23.51 -63.62
CA ILE A 34 -8.67 22.23 -62.92
C ILE A 34 -7.71 22.39 -61.72
N VAL A 35 -6.57 23.02 -61.93
CA VAL A 35 -5.62 23.28 -60.81
C VAL A 35 -6.24 24.20 -59.77
N ALA A 36 -6.96 25.23 -60.19
CA ALA A 36 -7.66 26.13 -59.29
C ALA A 36 -8.79 25.40 -58.54
N SER A 37 -9.57 24.53 -59.21
CA SER A 37 -10.62 23.76 -58.53
C SER A 37 -10.06 22.69 -57.60
N LEU A 38 -8.86 22.18 -57.84
CA LEU A 38 -8.18 21.25 -56.95
C LEU A 38 -7.54 21.96 -55.75
N LEU A 39 -7.18 23.26 -55.87
CA LEU A 39 -6.53 24.04 -54.80
C LEU A 39 -7.51 24.90 -53.99
N LEU A 40 -8.71 25.16 -54.51
CA LEU A 40 -9.72 26.01 -53.83
C LEU A 40 -10.89 25.13 -53.31
N PRO A 41 -11.63 25.65 -52.31
CA PRO A 41 -12.84 24.99 -51.85
C PRO A 41 -13.85 24.72 -52.97
N PRO A 42 -14.56 23.56 -52.97
CA PRO A 42 -14.67 22.53 -51.91
C PRO A 42 -13.64 21.40 -51.95
N ILE A 43 -12.77 21.30 -52.96
CA ILE A 43 -11.86 20.13 -53.11
C ILE A 43 -10.58 20.36 -52.33
N SER A 44 -10.00 21.59 -52.37
CA SER A 44 -8.81 22.00 -51.58
C SER A 44 -7.69 20.95 -51.44
N LEU A 45 -7.25 20.40 -52.58
CA LEU A 45 -6.25 19.30 -52.60
C LEU A 45 -4.97 19.70 -51.84
N GLY A 46 -4.61 20.97 -51.82
CA GLY A 46 -3.51 21.49 -51.01
C GLY A 46 -3.77 21.31 -49.53
N GLU A 47 -4.98 21.61 -49.04
CA GLU A 47 -5.37 21.35 -47.64
C GLU A 47 -5.44 19.85 -47.33
N VAL A 48 -5.95 19.04 -48.25
CA VAL A 48 -6.01 17.57 -48.10
C VAL A 48 -4.60 16.97 -47.99
N LEU A 49 -3.70 17.34 -48.90
CA LEU A 49 -2.31 16.86 -48.89
C LEU A 49 -1.53 17.37 -47.68
N LEU A 50 -1.75 18.63 -47.30
CA LEU A 50 -1.10 19.20 -46.11
C LEU A 50 -1.72 18.72 -44.81
N SER A 51 -2.97 18.20 -44.79
CA SER A 51 -3.67 17.69 -43.59
C SER A 51 -3.59 16.16 -43.49
N PHE A 52 -2.78 15.49 -44.29
CA PHE A 52 -2.64 14.05 -44.22
C PHE A 52 -2.14 13.61 -42.83
N GLY A 53 -2.88 12.70 -42.20
CA GLY A 53 -2.61 12.22 -40.84
C GLY A 53 -3.07 13.15 -39.70
N TYR A 54 -3.73 14.30 -40.00
CA TYR A 54 -4.32 15.17 -38.98
C TYR A 54 -5.79 14.79 -38.74
N THR A 55 -6.17 14.68 -37.48
CA THR A 55 -7.56 14.54 -37.01
C THR A 55 -8.15 15.95 -36.81
N THR A 56 -9.32 16.22 -37.40
CA THR A 56 -10.06 17.46 -37.15
C THR A 56 -10.88 17.32 -35.89
N ILE A 57 -10.71 18.24 -34.98
CA ILE A 57 -11.43 18.29 -33.69
C ILE A 57 -12.64 19.25 -33.85
N PRO A 58 -13.88 18.78 -33.63
CA PRO A 58 -15.08 19.63 -33.66
C PRO A 58 -15.05 20.68 -32.53
N THR A 59 -15.44 21.90 -32.85
CA THR A 59 -15.36 23.03 -31.89
C THR A 59 -16.39 22.92 -30.75
N GLU A 60 -17.58 22.36 -31.03
CA GLU A 60 -18.67 22.33 -30.07
C GLU A 60 -18.70 21.06 -29.20
N GLU A 61 -18.12 19.96 -29.69
CA GLU A 61 -18.18 18.67 -29.00
C GLU A 61 -16.83 18.23 -28.43
N GLY A 62 -15.74 18.91 -28.82
CA GLY A 62 -14.42 18.40 -28.55
C GLY A 62 -14.09 17.16 -29.38
N GLY A 63 -13.03 16.44 -29.05
CA GLY A 63 -12.68 15.21 -29.77
C GLY A 63 -11.26 14.73 -29.47
N ALA A 64 -10.94 13.53 -29.99
CA ALA A 64 -9.65 12.90 -29.75
C ALA A 64 -8.93 12.54 -31.07
N ALA A 65 -7.60 12.72 -31.08
CA ALA A 65 -6.69 12.10 -32.01
C ALA A 65 -6.08 10.85 -31.39
N VAL A 66 -6.19 9.70 -32.05
CA VAL A 66 -5.76 8.39 -31.54
C VAL A 66 -4.66 7.84 -32.44
N ALA A 67 -3.58 7.35 -31.84
CA ALA A 67 -2.48 6.64 -32.50
C ALA A 67 -2.77 5.13 -32.63
N GLU A 68 -2.01 4.42 -33.46
CA GLU A 68 -2.21 2.99 -33.74
C GLU A 68 -1.97 2.10 -32.51
N ASP A 69 -1.14 2.54 -31.55
CA ASP A 69 -0.82 1.84 -30.32
C ASP A 69 -1.80 2.14 -29.17
N GLY A 70 -2.84 2.96 -29.42
CA GLY A 70 -3.84 3.32 -28.45
C GLY A 70 -3.58 4.62 -27.69
N ALA A 71 -2.43 5.27 -27.88
CA ALA A 71 -2.20 6.61 -27.31
C ALA A 71 -3.20 7.61 -27.90
N GLN A 72 -3.68 8.54 -27.08
CA GLN A 72 -4.70 9.49 -27.48
C GLN A 72 -4.47 10.88 -26.90
N VAL A 73 -4.90 11.88 -27.64
CA VAL A 73 -4.96 13.28 -27.21
C VAL A 73 -6.38 13.76 -27.38
N THR A 74 -7.07 14.02 -26.30
CA THR A 74 -8.44 14.53 -26.24
C THR A 74 -8.41 16.01 -25.91
N ILE A 75 -9.20 16.81 -26.63
CA ILE A 75 -9.36 18.24 -26.34
C ILE A 75 -10.81 18.47 -25.97
N LEU A 76 -11.02 19.09 -24.80
CA LEU A 76 -12.34 19.42 -24.31
C LEU A 76 -12.92 20.63 -25.09
N PRO A 77 -14.25 20.76 -25.19
CA PRO A 77 -14.86 21.87 -25.95
C PRO A 77 -14.37 23.25 -25.52
N GLU A 78 -14.19 23.45 -24.21
CA GLU A 78 -13.72 24.72 -23.61
C GLU A 78 -12.30 25.08 -24.01
N GLY A 79 -11.48 24.08 -24.39
CA GLY A 79 -10.10 24.26 -24.83
C GLY A 79 -9.92 24.54 -26.32
N ILE A 80 -11.00 24.68 -27.10
CA ILE A 80 -10.92 24.82 -28.56
C ILE A 80 -11.20 26.26 -28.98
N HIS A 81 -10.18 26.91 -29.55
CA HIS A 81 -10.24 28.30 -30.00
C HIS A 81 -10.27 28.38 -31.55
N GLY A 82 -11.33 27.84 -32.17
CA GLY A 82 -11.51 27.81 -33.60
C GLY A 82 -11.22 26.45 -34.26
N ARG A 83 -11.02 26.44 -35.59
CA ARG A 83 -10.72 25.21 -36.33
C ARG A 83 -9.41 24.58 -35.85
N THR A 84 -9.50 23.42 -35.24
CA THR A 84 -8.35 22.73 -34.66
C THR A 84 -8.13 21.38 -35.32
N LYS A 85 -6.90 21.11 -35.73
CA LYS A 85 -6.45 19.82 -36.24
C LYS A 85 -5.22 19.38 -35.46
N ILE A 86 -5.23 18.13 -34.98
CA ILE A 86 -4.16 17.52 -34.20
C ILE A 86 -3.62 16.32 -34.97
N LYS A 87 -2.30 16.17 -34.97
CA LYS A 87 -1.62 14.95 -35.40
C LYS A 87 -0.79 14.40 -34.24
N LEU A 88 -1.04 13.16 -33.89
CA LEU A 88 -0.30 12.37 -32.90
C LEU A 88 0.50 11.31 -33.66
N THR A 89 1.84 11.37 -33.60
CA THR A 89 2.74 10.47 -34.32
C THR A 89 3.61 9.69 -33.34
N PRO A 90 3.40 8.38 -33.18
CA PRO A 90 4.29 7.54 -32.39
C PRO A 90 5.57 7.26 -33.19
N ILE A 91 6.72 7.45 -32.52
CA ILE A 91 8.05 7.08 -33.01
C ILE A 91 8.55 6.00 -32.06
N SER A 92 8.90 4.85 -32.57
CA SER A 92 9.33 3.75 -31.75
C SER A 92 10.58 4.11 -30.90
N ARG A 93 10.68 3.53 -29.72
CA ARG A 93 11.82 3.77 -28.81
C ARG A 93 13.17 3.50 -29.48
N SER A 94 13.27 2.45 -30.29
CA SER A 94 14.51 2.13 -31.03
C SER A 94 14.85 3.19 -32.06
N GLU A 95 13.90 3.61 -32.89
CA GLU A 95 14.13 4.65 -33.90
C GLU A 95 14.54 5.98 -33.28
N PHE A 96 13.93 6.33 -32.14
CA PHE A 96 14.25 7.54 -31.40
C PHE A 96 15.68 7.49 -30.82
N LEU A 97 16.03 6.41 -30.10
CA LEU A 97 17.33 6.27 -29.44
C LEU A 97 18.50 6.04 -30.42
N GLU A 98 18.25 5.39 -31.55
CA GLU A 98 19.25 5.15 -32.61
C GLU A 98 19.44 6.35 -33.54
N GLY A 99 18.58 7.38 -33.41
CA GLY A 99 18.64 8.59 -34.22
C GLY A 99 18.16 8.43 -35.68
N SER A 100 17.55 7.28 -36.02
CA SER A 100 17.00 7.05 -37.35
C SER A 100 15.78 7.92 -37.66
N ALA A 101 15.15 8.49 -36.61
CA ALA A 101 14.03 9.43 -36.71
C ALA A 101 14.45 10.88 -37.04
N GLY A 102 15.76 11.20 -37.17
CA GLY A 102 16.29 12.50 -37.57
C GLY A 102 17.15 13.22 -36.50
N ASN A 103 17.98 14.14 -36.95
CA ASN A 103 18.97 14.80 -36.09
C ASN A 103 18.40 15.60 -34.92
N ALA A 104 17.21 16.20 -35.05
CA ALA A 104 16.58 16.96 -33.98
C ALA A 104 16.15 16.02 -32.84
N LEU A 105 15.68 14.81 -33.15
CA LEU A 105 15.30 13.82 -32.19
C LEU A 105 16.50 13.08 -31.58
N LEU A 106 17.58 12.93 -32.34
CA LEU A 106 18.85 12.44 -31.81
C LEU A 106 19.38 13.36 -30.69
N GLN A 107 19.30 14.68 -30.90
CA GLN A 107 19.65 15.63 -29.84
C GLN A 107 18.79 15.44 -28.58
N ALA A 108 17.49 15.20 -28.73
CA ALA A 108 16.62 14.91 -27.60
C ALA A 108 17.03 13.61 -26.88
N ALA A 109 17.37 12.56 -27.65
CA ALA A 109 17.82 11.28 -27.11
C ALA A 109 19.15 11.40 -26.33
N GLU A 110 20.13 12.15 -26.87
CA GLU A 110 21.43 12.38 -26.23
C GLU A 110 21.32 13.23 -24.96
N ASN A 111 20.28 14.04 -24.83
CA ASN A 111 20.01 14.88 -23.65
C ASN A 111 19.08 14.21 -22.62
N ILE A 112 18.76 12.93 -22.75
CA ILE A 112 18.04 12.22 -21.68
C ILE A 112 18.91 12.20 -20.42
N PRO A 113 18.42 12.75 -19.28
CA PRO A 113 19.16 12.70 -18.02
C PRO A 113 19.51 11.26 -17.60
N GLN A 114 20.68 11.05 -16.99
CA GLN A 114 21.15 9.72 -16.61
C GLN A 114 20.24 8.99 -15.59
N TRP A 115 19.41 9.74 -14.87
CA TRP A 115 18.43 9.22 -13.92
C TRP A 115 17.06 8.90 -14.55
N LEU A 116 16.91 9.09 -15.84
CA LEU A 116 15.71 8.71 -16.59
C LEU A 116 16.00 7.57 -17.56
N ILE A 117 15.06 6.65 -17.72
CA ILE A 117 15.09 5.58 -18.70
C ILE A 117 13.83 5.69 -19.55
N MET A 118 13.99 5.89 -20.85
CA MET A 118 12.86 5.88 -21.77
C MET A 118 12.22 4.49 -21.82
N LYS A 119 10.91 4.41 -21.61
CA LYS A 119 10.13 3.16 -21.59
C LYS A 119 9.14 3.05 -22.74
N GLY A 120 8.42 4.11 -23.07
CA GLY A 120 7.47 4.16 -24.17
C GLY A 120 8.04 4.71 -25.46
N PRO A 121 7.23 4.76 -26.55
CA PRO A 121 7.53 5.53 -27.75
C PRO A 121 7.66 7.03 -27.45
N TYR A 122 8.30 7.76 -28.37
CA TYR A 122 8.24 9.21 -28.42
C TYR A 122 7.00 9.63 -29.21
N TYR A 123 6.05 10.30 -28.59
CA TYR A 123 4.85 10.79 -29.26
C TYR A 123 5.06 12.24 -29.64
N GLU A 124 5.17 12.51 -30.94
CA GLU A 124 5.23 13.87 -31.47
C GLU A 124 3.81 14.40 -31.65
N LEU A 125 3.53 15.61 -31.10
CA LEU A 125 2.25 16.29 -31.21
C LEU A 125 2.39 17.51 -32.09
N GLN A 126 1.60 17.56 -33.16
CA GLN A 126 1.56 18.67 -34.08
C GLN A 126 0.16 19.26 -34.15
N PHE A 127 0.12 20.59 -34.17
CA PHE A 127 -1.11 21.36 -34.19
C PHE A 127 -1.21 22.21 -35.43
N ARG A 128 -2.45 22.34 -35.96
CA ARG A 128 -2.83 23.30 -37.00
C ARG A 128 -4.14 23.96 -36.61
N GLY A 129 -4.13 25.31 -36.56
CA GLY A 129 -5.27 26.11 -36.16
C GLY A 129 -4.87 27.57 -35.97
N GLN A 130 -5.79 28.38 -35.48
CA GLN A 130 -5.53 29.79 -35.20
C GLN A 130 -4.77 29.95 -33.86
N GLU A 131 -5.21 29.25 -32.83
CA GLU A 131 -4.60 29.25 -31.50
C GLU A 131 -4.42 27.80 -31.02
N PRO A 132 -3.32 27.49 -30.30
CA PRO A 132 -3.13 26.17 -29.73
C PRO A 132 -4.23 25.85 -28.71
N PRO A 133 -4.66 24.57 -28.65
CA PRO A 133 -5.71 24.18 -27.74
C PRO A 133 -5.24 24.20 -26.28
N THR A 134 -6.18 24.49 -25.40
CA THR A 134 -6.09 24.36 -23.95
C THR A 134 -6.99 23.20 -23.48
N GLN A 135 -6.98 22.87 -22.19
CA GLN A 135 -7.79 21.76 -21.63
C GLN A 135 -7.57 20.44 -22.38
N VAL A 136 -6.32 19.99 -22.39
CA VAL A 136 -5.86 18.81 -23.14
C VAL A 136 -5.71 17.63 -22.21
N ILE A 137 -6.34 16.49 -22.54
CA ILE A 137 -6.14 15.22 -21.85
C ILE A 137 -5.31 14.29 -22.74
N ILE A 138 -4.19 13.83 -22.24
CA ILE A 138 -3.30 12.90 -22.95
C ILE A 138 -3.32 11.57 -22.22
N ARG A 139 -3.58 10.49 -22.95
CA ARG A 139 -3.46 9.12 -22.45
C ARG A 139 -2.41 8.37 -23.23
N VAL A 140 -1.45 7.80 -22.53
CA VAL A 140 -0.37 7.02 -23.10
C VAL A 140 -0.42 5.62 -22.51
N PRO A 141 -0.39 4.54 -23.32
CA PRO A 141 -0.38 3.17 -22.81
C PRO A 141 0.80 2.91 -21.88
N LEU A 142 0.58 2.15 -20.81
CA LEU A 142 1.63 1.70 -19.90
C LEU A 142 2.62 0.79 -20.63
N PRO A 143 3.93 1.08 -20.62
CA PRO A 143 4.91 0.20 -21.23
C PRO A 143 5.01 -1.13 -20.48
N ARG A 144 5.12 -2.24 -21.21
CA ARG A 144 5.15 -3.60 -20.64
C ARG A 144 6.39 -3.90 -19.78
N ASP A 145 7.50 -3.20 -19.98
CA ASP A 145 8.79 -3.37 -19.26
C ASP A 145 9.01 -2.26 -18.19
N ALA A 146 7.95 -1.70 -17.66
CA ALA A 146 7.96 -0.46 -16.87
C ALA A 146 7.83 -0.66 -15.34
N GLU A 147 8.06 -1.85 -14.83
CA GLU A 147 8.10 -2.08 -13.38
C GLU A 147 9.36 -1.47 -12.72
N PRO A 148 9.26 -0.93 -11.52
CA PRO A 148 8.03 -0.74 -10.71
C PRO A 148 7.20 0.47 -11.20
N ILE A 149 5.89 0.26 -11.39
CA ILE A 149 4.94 1.27 -11.89
C ILE A 149 4.99 2.62 -11.15
N PRO A 150 5.09 2.67 -9.80
CA PRO A 150 5.15 3.95 -9.07
C PRO A 150 6.33 4.86 -9.44
N THR A 151 7.29 4.39 -10.23
CA THR A 151 8.47 5.16 -10.67
C THR A 151 8.36 5.72 -12.08
N LEU A 152 7.18 5.60 -12.72
CA LEU A 152 6.92 6.15 -14.05
C LEU A 152 6.50 7.60 -13.98
N ASP A 153 7.02 8.40 -14.92
CA ASP A 153 6.68 9.80 -15.13
C ASP A 153 6.47 10.10 -16.61
N LEU A 154 5.72 11.17 -16.90
CA LEU A 154 5.63 11.75 -18.22
C LEU A 154 6.58 12.94 -18.37
N TYR A 155 7.24 13.00 -19.53
CA TYR A 155 8.13 14.10 -19.90
C TYR A 155 7.84 14.60 -21.31
N GLU A 156 8.06 15.90 -21.53
CA GLU A 156 8.07 16.60 -22.80
C GLU A 156 9.49 17.03 -23.17
N TRP A 157 9.86 16.88 -24.43
CA TRP A 157 11.01 17.57 -24.99
C TRP A 157 10.56 18.91 -25.57
N ASP A 158 10.96 20.04 -24.95
CA ASP A 158 10.55 21.39 -25.36
C ASP A 158 11.37 21.94 -26.53
N GLY A 159 12.42 21.23 -26.94
CA GLY A 159 13.41 21.59 -27.95
C GLY A 159 14.79 21.94 -27.38
N GLN A 160 14.91 22.05 -26.05
CA GLN A 160 16.16 22.36 -25.34
C GLN A 160 16.40 21.42 -24.16
N ALA A 161 15.34 21.08 -23.40
CA ALA A 161 15.43 20.25 -22.21
C ALA A 161 14.19 19.34 -22.07
N TRP A 162 14.35 18.26 -21.30
CA TRP A 162 13.26 17.41 -20.86
C TRP A 162 12.52 18.08 -19.71
N GLN A 163 11.23 18.34 -19.88
CA GLN A 163 10.33 18.93 -18.89
C GLN A 163 9.40 17.86 -18.35
N TRP A 164 9.29 17.73 -17.04
CA TRP A 164 8.33 16.87 -16.37
C TRP A 164 6.90 17.41 -16.61
N LEU A 165 5.95 16.50 -16.84
CA LEU A 165 4.53 16.82 -17.00
C LEU A 165 3.72 16.25 -15.84
N PRO A 166 2.75 16.99 -15.26
CA PRO A 166 1.81 16.43 -14.29
C PRO A 166 0.99 15.31 -14.92
N HIS A 167 0.79 14.21 -14.18
CA HIS A 167 0.17 13.01 -14.71
C HIS A 167 -0.36 12.11 -13.60
N PHE A 168 -1.20 11.14 -13.96
CA PHE A 168 -1.64 10.05 -13.08
C PHE A 168 -1.41 8.72 -13.76
N VAL A 169 -0.85 7.78 -13.04
CA VAL A 169 -0.72 6.41 -13.51
C VAL A 169 -1.99 5.67 -13.16
N LEU A 170 -2.67 5.12 -14.16
CA LEU A 170 -3.92 4.38 -14.05
C LEU A 170 -3.69 2.90 -14.39
N PRO A 171 -3.16 2.10 -13.45
CA PRO A 171 -2.79 0.71 -13.75
C PRO A 171 -4.00 -0.16 -14.13
N GLY A 172 -5.19 0.15 -13.58
CA GLY A 172 -6.43 -0.55 -13.90
C GLY A 172 -6.94 -0.32 -15.33
N ASP A 173 -6.51 0.78 -15.96
CA ASP A 173 -6.88 1.16 -17.33
C ASP A 173 -5.72 0.93 -18.32
N ASP A 174 -4.55 0.49 -17.84
CA ASP A 174 -3.30 0.34 -18.61
C ASP A 174 -2.81 1.64 -19.27
N PHE A 175 -3.06 2.80 -18.63
CA PHE A 175 -2.69 4.12 -19.13
C PHE A 175 -2.00 5.00 -18.10
N ILE A 176 -1.19 5.94 -18.61
CA ILE A 176 -0.80 7.15 -17.88
C ILE A 176 -1.59 8.31 -18.48
N GLU A 177 -2.30 9.07 -17.66
CA GLU A 177 -3.10 10.22 -18.06
C GLU A 177 -2.46 11.52 -17.60
N ALA A 178 -2.37 12.51 -18.47
CA ALA A 178 -2.01 13.89 -18.14
C ALA A 178 -3.14 14.84 -18.53
N GLN A 179 -3.55 15.70 -17.58
CA GLN A 179 -4.50 16.78 -17.80
C GLN A 179 -3.73 18.09 -17.78
N LEU A 180 -3.68 18.75 -18.92
CA LEU A 180 -2.82 19.91 -19.17
C LEU A 180 -3.65 21.09 -19.64
N ASP A 181 -3.19 22.30 -19.32
CA ASP A 181 -3.75 23.57 -19.78
C ASP A 181 -3.19 24.04 -21.15
N ARG A 182 -2.28 23.26 -21.74
CA ARG A 182 -1.69 23.47 -23.06
C ARG A 182 -1.39 22.16 -23.77
N LEU A 183 -1.30 22.20 -25.08
CA LEU A 183 -0.80 21.08 -25.87
C LEU A 183 0.74 21.02 -25.79
N PRO A 184 1.36 19.95 -25.28
CA PRO A 184 2.81 19.79 -25.32
C PRO A 184 3.29 19.44 -26.73
N LYS A 185 4.57 19.67 -27.04
CA LYS A 185 5.17 19.32 -28.34
C LYS A 185 5.42 17.83 -28.49
N SER A 186 5.65 17.16 -27.39
CA SER A 186 5.90 15.71 -27.34
C SER A 186 5.49 15.15 -25.97
N VAL A 187 5.31 13.83 -25.91
CA VAL A 187 5.11 13.12 -24.65
C VAL A 187 5.87 11.80 -24.69
N VAL A 188 6.55 11.47 -23.61
CA VAL A 188 7.30 10.22 -23.44
C VAL A 188 7.11 9.67 -22.03
N VAL A 189 6.91 8.37 -21.93
CA VAL A 189 6.97 7.67 -20.64
C VAL A 189 8.42 7.40 -20.29
N MET A 190 8.85 7.95 -19.15
CA MET A 190 10.17 7.74 -18.59
C MET A 190 10.06 7.01 -17.26
N GLN A 191 10.94 6.06 -16.99
CA GLN A 191 11.11 5.49 -15.67
C GLN A 191 12.25 6.22 -14.95
N THR A 192 11.99 6.62 -13.72
CA THR A 192 12.96 7.29 -12.88
C THR A 192 13.88 6.29 -12.19
N LYS A 193 15.12 6.68 -11.97
CA LYS A 193 16.08 5.94 -11.11
C LYS A 193 16.18 6.64 -9.76
N PRO A 194 16.50 5.90 -8.68
CA PRO A 194 16.80 6.52 -7.41
C PRO A 194 18.03 7.41 -7.55
N LEU A 195 17.93 8.64 -7.06
CA LEU A 195 19.07 9.51 -6.80
C LEU A 195 19.54 9.31 -5.36
N GLN A 196 20.76 9.76 -5.04
CA GLN A 196 21.19 9.80 -3.66
C GLN A 196 20.23 10.70 -2.87
N PRO A 197 19.53 10.16 -1.85
CA PRO A 197 18.52 10.92 -1.15
C PRO A 197 19.13 12.08 -0.37
N SER A 198 18.47 13.24 -0.38
CA SER A 198 18.83 14.37 0.47
C SER A 198 18.19 14.22 1.84
N VAL A 199 18.92 14.61 2.88
CA VAL A 199 18.42 14.70 4.25
C VAL A 199 18.52 16.14 4.72
N SER A 200 17.40 16.78 5.03
CA SER A 200 17.36 18.04 5.75
C SER A 200 16.88 17.83 7.19
N ALA A 201 17.28 18.70 8.11
CA ALA A 201 16.93 18.58 9.52
C ALA A 201 16.59 19.95 10.12
N ASP A 202 15.49 19.97 10.89
CA ASP A 202 15.09 21.16 11.64
C ASP A 202 16.01 21.37 12.84
N LEU A 203 16.40 22.64 13.04
CA LEU A 203 17.20 23.05 14.20
C LEU A 203 16.38 23.98 15.09
N ALA A 204 16.05 23.52 16.29
CA ALA A 204 15.42 24.36 17.30
C ALA A 204 16.33 25.53 17.73
N GLN A 205 15.76 26.66 18.11
CA GLN A 205 16.47 27.92 18.38
C GLN A 205 17.60 27.80 19.41
N SER A 206 17.49 26.87 20.37
CA SER A 206 18.48 26.64 21.44
C SER A 206 19.33 25.37 21.28
N ALA A 207 19.16 24.63 20.17
CA ALA A 207 19.84 23.36 19.97
C ALA A 207 21.21 23.55 19.28
N ASN A 208 22.15 22.64 19.59
CA ASN A 208 23.40 22.52 18.86
C ASN A 208 23.30 21.46 17.76
N VAL A 209 24.10 21.60 16.72
CA VAL A 209 24.21 20.60 15.67
C VAL A 209 25.16 19.50 16.15
N PRO A 210 24.67 18.26 16.34
CA PRO A 210 25.50 17.15 16.78
C PRO A 210 26.51 16.71 15.70
N ASP A 211 27.65 16.14 16.11
CA ASP A 211 28.69 15.70 15.17
C ASP A 211 28.18 14.68 14.14
N GLN A 212 27.20 13.86 14.49
CA GLN A 212 26.57 12.88 13.59
C GLN A 212 25.89 13.53 12.37
N ALA A 213 25.48 14.80 12.48
CA ALA A 213 24.83 15.51 11.39
C ALA A 213 25.78 15.89 10.26
N ARG A 214 27.09 16.08 10.53
CA ARG A 214 28.06 16.61 9.57
C ARG A 214 28.19 15.82 8.28
N ASP A 215 28.15 14.49 8.37
CA ASP A 215 28.31 13.59 7.22
C ASP A 215 26.99 12.98 6.73
N THR A 216 25.86 13.40 7.34
CA THR A 216 24.54 12.77 7.11
C THR A 216 23.51 13.74 6.60
N VAL A 217 23.56 15.00 7.04
CA VAL A 217 22.58 16.03 6.72
C VAL A 217 23.18 17.00 5.70
N VAL A 218 22.47 17.25 4.61
CA VAL A 218 22.90 18.18 3.55
C VAL A 218 22.31 19.57 3.71
N GLU A 219 21.25 19.71 4.50
CA GLU A 219 20.56 20.98 4.75
C GLU A 219 20.07 21.03 6.20
N ILE A 220 20.33 22.15 6.87
CA ILE A 220 19.79 22.45 8.20
C ILE A 220 18.82 23.62 8.08
N ASN A 221 17.64 23.45 8.69
CA ASN A 221 16.57 24.42 8.71
C ASN A 221 16.39 25.02 10.11
N PRO A 222 17.06 26.12 10.46
CA PRO A 222 16.86 26.83 11.73
C PRO A 222 15.43 27.37 11.85
N GLN A 223 14.78 27.09 13.00
CA GLN A 223 13.37 27.39 13.26
C GLN A 223 13.16 28.76 13.96
N GLY A 224 14.10 29.67 13.86
CA GLY A 224 14.10 30.91 14.63
C GLY A 224 13.47 32.14 13.98
N LEU A 225 12.96 32.05 12.76
CA LEU A 225 12.32 33.18 12.05
C LEU A 225 10.79 33.07 12.09
N TYR A 226 10.15 34.19 12.47
CA TYR A 226 8.68 34.30 12.54
C TYR A 226 8.22 35.70 12.22
N LEU A 227 6.91 35.89 12.00
CA LEU A 227 6.29 37.20 11.79
C LEU A 227 5.80 37.78 13.10
N ASP A 228 6.13 39.05 13.38
CA ASP A 228 5.55 39.79 14.50
C ASP A 228 4.12 40.27 14.18
N ALA A 229 3.51 40.98 15.14
CA ALA A 229 2.14 41.47 15.01
C ALA A 229 1.95 42.48 13.87
N GLU A 230 3.00 43.12 13.44
CA GLU A 230 3.06 44.09 12.35
C GLU A 230 3.41 43.46 10.99
N GLY A 231 3.65 42.14 10.94
CA GLY A 231 4.05 41.38 9.74
C GLY A 231 5.53 41.45 9.38
N ALA A 232 6.35 42.08 10.24
CA ALA A 232 7.79 42.15 10.02
C ALA A 232 8.47 40.82 10.43
N ILE A 233 9.53 40.40 9.68
CA ILE A 233 10.31 39.22 9.99
C ILE A 233 11.15 39.50 11.24
N ARG A 234 10.98 38.67 12.27
CA ARG A 234 11.71 38.67 13.54
C ARG A 234 12.47 37.36 13.76
N GLY A 235 13.39 37.42 14.70
CA GLY A 235 14.22 36.30 15.10
C GLY A 235 15.62 36.34 14.52
N ASP A 236 16.45 35.48 14.99
CA ASP A 236 17.85 35.33 14.54
C ASP A 236 18.19 33.86 14.39
N PRO A 237 18.19 33.32 13.16
CA PRO A 237 18.64 31.96 12.93
C PRO A 237 20.15 31.82 12.93
N GLY A 238 20.90 32.94 13.03
CA GLY A 238 22.27 33.00 12.53
C GLY A 238 23.40 32.96 13.54
N THR A 239 23.19 33.24 14.83
CA THR A 239 24.29 33.30 15.81
C THR A 239 24.87 31.91 16.17
N LEU A 240 24.12 30.85 15.95
CA LEU A 240 24.53 29.47 16.30
C LEU A 240 25.34 28.79 15.20
N LEU A 241 25.25 29.23 13.94
CA LEU A 241 25.82 28.52 12.78
C LEU A 241 27.07 29.19 12.18
N GLN A 242 27.47 30.35 12.66
CA GLN A 242 28.67 31.06 12.14
C GLN A 242 30.01 30.43 12.52
N ALA A 243 30.00 29.43 13.42
CA ALA A 243 31.24 28.92 14.01
C ALA A 243 31.93 27.78 13.24
N ASP A 244 31.25 27.06 12.36
CA ASP A 244 31.84 25.90 11.70
C ASP A 244 32.03 26.08 10.18
N GLN A 245 33.15 26.69 9.79
CA GLN A 245 33.57 26.79 8.39
C GLN A 245 33.88 25.42 7.71
N THR A 246 33.82 24.33 8.47
CA THR A 246 34.07 22.98 7.99
C THR A 246 32.78 22.20 7.74
N ALA A 247 31.61 22.79 8.00
CA ALA A 247 30.33 22.14 7.79
C ALA A 247 30.05 21.88 6.30
N THR A 248 29.57 20.70 6.00
CA THR A 248 29.23 20.24 4.63
C THR A 248 27.76 20.49 4.27
N TYR A 249 26.95 20.99 5.21
CA TYR A 249 25.53 21.25 5.03
C TYR A 249 25.23 22.71 4.70
N ALA A 250 24.17 22.94 3.91
CA ALA A 250 23.58 24.25 3.67
C ALA A 250 22.70 24.69 4.84
N VAL A 251 22.70 25.99 5.13
CA VAL A 251 21.81 26.59 6.13
C VAL A 251 20.69 27.34 5.42
N VAL A 252 19.48 26.75 5.45
CA VAL A 252 18.26 27.29 4.83
C VAL A 252 17.24 27.54 5.94
N PRO A 253 17.13 28.79 6.48
CA PRO A 253 16.24 29.05 7.60
C PRO A 253 14.77 28.88 7.21
N THR A 254 13.96 28.42 8.19
CA THR A 254 12.50 28.33 8.02
C THR A 254 11.83 29.59 8.53
N LEU A 255 11.03 30.25 7.68
CA LEU A 255 10.18 31.37 8.05
C LEU A 255 8.75 30.89 8.31
N ARG A 256 8.22 31.24 9.51
CA ARG A 256 6.92 30.77 10.02
C ARG A 256 5.99 31.95 10.36
N ASN A 257 4.67 31.72 10.30
CA ASN A 257 3.66 32.64 10.84
C ASN A 257 3.20 32.21 12.25
N TRP A 258 4.02 31.49 12.98
CA TRP A 258 3.76 30.99 14.34
C TRP A 258 5.07 30.80 15.11
N GLU A 259 4.98 30.90 16.43
CA GLU A 259 6.07 30.63 17.38
C GLU A 259 5.81 29.30 18.08
N ASP A 260 6.87 28.66 18.63
CA ASP A 260 6.72 27.44 19.40
C ASP A 260 5.78 27.67 20.60
N ASN A 261 4.72 26.86 20.70
CA ASN A 261 3.62 26.99 21.68
C ASN A 261 2.76 28.26 21.55
N GLY A 262 2.93 29.05 20.48
CA GLY A 262 2.10 30.21 20.16
C GLY A 262 0.95 29.86 19.21
N PRO A 263 -0.01 30.79 19.01
CA PRO A 263 -1.06 30.61 18.02
C PRO A 263 -0.49 30.77 16.59
N VAL A 264 -1.10 30.04 15.65
CA VAL A 264 -0.88 30.29 14.22
C VAL A 264 -1.51 31.65 13.87
N ARG A 265 -0.75 32.54 13.27
CA ARG A 265 -1.14 33.89 12.88
C ARG A 265 -1.54 33.93 11.40
N SER A 266 -2.62 33.22 11.08
CA SER A 266 -3.20 33.21 9.72
C SER A 266 -3.62 34.64 9.27
N ASP A 267 -4.11 35.46 10.21
CA ASP A 267 -4.51 36.85 9.97
C ASP A 267 -3.42 37.69 9.32
N LEU A 268 -2.14 37.49 9.65
CA LEU A 268 -1.03 38.23 9.05
C LEU A 268 -0.81 37.85 7.60
N ILE A 269 -0.91 36.55 7.30
CA ILE A 269 -0.72 36.04 5.93
C ILE A 269 -1.94 36.40 5.07
N ASP A 270 -3.16 36.19 5.55
CA ASP A 270 -4.39 36.48 4.82
C ASP A 270 -4.43 37.98 4.41
N ASN A 271 -4.09 38.91 5.33
CA ASN A 271 -4.03 40.31 5.04
C ASN A 271 -2.93 40.65 4.01
N MET A 272 -1.76 40.05 4.11
CA MET A 272 -0.66 40.30 3.16
C MET A 272 -1.02 39.74 1.76
N LEU A 273 -1.71 38.61 1.65
CA LEU A 273 -2.08 38.03 0.37
C LEU A 273 -3.11 38.88 -0.40
N ILE A 274 -4.07 39.51 0.29
CA ILE A 274 -5.16 40.29 -0.32
C ILE A 274 -4.62 41.59 -0.91
N ASP A 275 -3.60 42.18 -0.30
CA ASP A 275 -3.01 43.47 -0.71
C ASP A 275 -1.76 43.24 -1.57
N GLU A 276 -1.79 43.62 -2.83
CA GLU A 276 -0.67 43.43 -3.78
C GLU A 276 0.59 44.16 -3.32
N ALA A 277 0.46 45.39 -2.79
CA ALA A 277 1.62 46.16 -2.33
C ALA A 277 2.24 45.52 -1.07
N ALA A 278 1.42 45.04 -0.15
CA ALA A 278 1.89 44.33 1.04
C ALA A 278 2.59 43.00 0.65
N ARG A 279 2.06 42.27 -0.35
CA ARG A 279 2.67 41.06 -0.87
C ARG A 279 4.04 41.32 -1.51
N GLU A 280 4.15 42.36 -2.36
CA GLU A 280 5.41 42.75 -2.96
C GLU A 280 6.44 43.21 -1.91
N GLU A 281 6.04 43.97 -0.90
CA GLU A 281 6.88 44.38 0.21
C GLU A 281 7.38 43.18 1.00
N HIS A 282 6.50 42.24 1.31
CA HIS A 282 6.87 41.04 2.05
C HIS A 282 7.87 40.16 1.27
N ILE A 283 7.68 39.98 -0.03
CA ILE A 283 8.63 39.26 -0.92
C ILE A 283 9.99 39.97 -0.87
N GLN A 284 10.03 41.28 -0.98
CA GLN A 284 11.29 42.04 -0.92
C GLN A 284 11.99 41.90 0.43
N LEU A 285 11.25 41.92 1.55
CA LEU A 285 11.80 41.68 2.89
C LEU A 285 12.46 40.31 3.01
N ILE A 286 11.83 39.27 2.46
CA ILE A 286 12.39 37.91 2.44
C ILE A 286 13.68 37.87 1.60
N VAL A 287 13.65 38.40 0.38
CA VAL A 287 14.81 38.39 -0.53
C VAL A 287 15.96 39.19 0.10
N ASP A 288 15.71 40.39 0.65
CA ASP A 288 16.73 41.21 1.30
C ASP A 288 17.36 40.49 2.52
N MET A 289 16.57 39.77 3.29
CA MET A 289 17.03 38.97 4.42
C MET A 289 17.93 37.81 3.94
N VAL A 290 17.53 37.04 2.92
CA VAL A 290 18.30 35.96 2.32
C VAL A 290 19.63 36.47 1.76
N MET A 291 19.60 37.61 1.03
CA MET A 291 20.79 38.19 0.42
C MET A 291 21.75 38.75 1.47
N ARG A 292 21.24 39.48 2.46
CA ARG A 292 22.03 40.11 3.52
C ARG A 292 22.79 39.08 4.36
N ASN A 293 22.17 37.94 4.62
CA ASN A 293 22.78 36.89 5.42
C ASN A 293 23.50 35.81 4.57
N ALA A 294 23.56 36.00 3.26
CA ALA A 294 24.17 35.07 2.30
C ALA A 294 23.61 33.64 2.37
N TYR A 295 22.34 33.47 2.74
CA TYR A 295 21.71 32.17 2.76
C TYR A 295 21.58 31.62 1.33
N PRO A 296 21.69 30.31 1.11
CA PRO A 296 21.48 29.68 -0.19
C PRO A 296 20.00 29.70 -0.62
N GLY A 297 19.08 29.90 0.33
CA GLY A 297 17.62 29.93 0.09
C GLY A 297 16.83 30.18 1.36
N ILE A 298 15.52 29.96 1.25
CA ILE A 298 14.56 30.08 2.36
C ILE A 298 13.57 28.91 2.32
N ASP A 299 13.11 28.49 3.50
CA ASP A 299 12.06 27.46 3.68
C ASP A 299 10.82 28.16 4.26
N ILE A 300 9.68 28.12 3.57
CA ILE A 300 8.43 28.77 3.96
C ILE A 300 7.50 27.76 4.62
N ASP A 301 7.08 28.03 5.87
CA ASP A 301 6.13 27.22 6.65
C ASP A 301 4.99 28.13 7.15
N TYR A 302 4.12 28.55 6.25
CA TYR A 302 2.93 29.34 6.57
C TYR A 302 1.72 28.42 6.67
N ARG A 303 0.99 28.49 7.78
CA ARG A 303 -0.10 27.57 8.14
C ARG A 303 -1.40 28.32 8.41
N GLY A 304 -2.52 27.57 8.33
CA GLY A 304 -3.84 28.01 8.72
C GLY A 304 -4.40 29.11 7.82
N ILE A 305 -3.87 29.29 6.61
CA ILE A 305 -4.31 30.28 5.64
C ILE A 305 -5.73 29.94 5.18
N THR A 306 -6.56 30.99 5.00
CA THR A 306 -7.95 30.82 4.54
C THR A 306 -7.96 30.15 3.14
N PRO A 307 -8.67 29.01 2.95
CA PRO A 307 -8.67 28.26 1.69
C PRO A 307 -9.10 29.06 0.45
N ASP A 308 -9.96 30.07 0.63
CA ASP A 308 -10.43 30.97 -0.46
C ASP A 308 -9.31 31.85 -1.04
N LEU A 309 -8.14 31.92 -0.37
CA LEU A 309 -6.95 32.66 -0.83
C LEU A 309 -5.95 31.77 -1.59
N ARG A 310 -6.40 30.66 -2.14
CA ARG A 310 -5.55 29.69 -2.87
C ARG A 310 -4.79 30.31 -4.03
N ASP A 311 -5.47 31.11 -4.83
CA ASP A 311 -4.86 31.77 -6.01
C ASP A 311 -3.84 32.83 -5.59
N GLU A 312 -4.14 33.60 -4.56
CA GLU A 312 -3.27 34.64 -3.99
C GLU A 312 -2.02 34.03 -3.36
N TYR A 313 -2.17 32.92 -2.62
CA TYR A 313 -1.03 32.21 -2.05
C TYR A 313 -0.15 31.59 -3.13
N THR A 314 -0.77 31.00 -4.14
CA THR A 314 -0.05 30.48 -5.32
C THR A 314 0.73 31.57 -6.01
N LYS A 315 0.12 32.76 -6.22
CA LYS A 315 0.78 33.94 -6.82
C LYS A 315 1.96 34.36 -5.96
N PHE A 316 1.81 34.47 -4.63
CA PHE A 316 2.89 34.80 -3.71
C PHE A 316 4.08 33.86 -3.86
N ILE A 317 3.87 32.54 -3.86
CA ILE A 317 4.93 31.54 -3.99
C ILE A 317 5.64 31.65 -5.36
N VAL A 318 4.89 31.84 -6.43
CA VAL A 318 5.46 32.00 -7.79
C VAL A 318 6.30 33.29 -7.88
N GLU A 319 5.82 34.39 -7.38
CA GLU A 319 6.53 35.68 -7.37
C GLU A 319 7.78 35.64 -6.49
N LEU A 320 7.70 35.02 -5.31
CA LEU A 320 8.84 34.82 -4.40
C LEU A 320 9.92 33.94 -5.06
N ALA A 321 9.51 32.80 -5.68
CA ALA A 321 10.42 31.92 -6.40
C ALA A 321 11.16 32.68 -7.51
N GLN A 322 10.44 33.46 -8.34
CA GLN A 322 11.01 34.25 -9.41
C GLN A 322 12.01 35.27 -8.87
N ALA A 323 11.69 35.94 -7.75
CA ALA A 323 12.57 36.91 -7.13
C ALA A 323 13.85 36.27 -6.59
N LEU A 324 13.77 35.15 -5.92
CA LEU A 324 14.92 34.39 -5.39
C LEU A 324 15.80 33.80 -6.51
N HIS A 325 15.19 33.19 -7.54
CA HIS A 325 15.91 32.56 -8.65
C HIS A 325 16.74 33.55 -9.47
N LYS A 326 16.35 34.85 -9.54
CA LYS A 326 17.17 35.92 -10.20
C LYS A 326 18.57 35.99 -9.61
N ASP A 327 18.70 35.74 -8.31
CA ASP A 327 19.96 35.82 -7.57
C ASP A 327 20.55 34.42 -7.26
N GLY A 328 20.02 33.38 -7.93
CA GLY A 328 20.48 31.98 -7.77
C GLY A 328 20.16 31.38 -6.39
N LYS A 329 19.11 31.92 -5.72
CA LYS A 329 18.65 31.43 -4.41
C LYS A 329 17.52 30.44 -4.57
N GLN A 330 17.40 29.49 -3.63
CA GLN A 330 16.43 28.39 -3.65
C GLN A 330 15.21 28.73 -2.79
N LEU A 331 14.04 28.21 -3.20
CA LEU A 331 12.81 28.24 -2.43
C LEU A 331 12.40 26.81 -2.05
N SER A 332 12.26 26.57 -0.74
CA SER A 332 11.60 25.40 -0.19
C SER A 332 10.23 25.81 0.39
N VAL A 333 9.21 24.98 0.21
CA VAL A 333 7.85 25.25 0.71
C VAL A 333 7.35 24.02 1.46
N ARG A 334 6.87 24.23 2.70
CA ARG A 334 6.13 23.23 3.46
C ARG A 334 4.64 23.39 3.17
N VAL A 335 3.98 22.28 2.90
CA VAL A 335 2.53 22.22 2.68
C VAL A 335 1.86 21.48 3.83
N GLU A 336 0.56 21.61 3.99
CA GLU A 336 -0.21 20.84 4.96
C GLU A 336 -0.62 19.48 4.40
N LEU A 337 -0.97 18.54 5.32
CA LEU A 337 -1.40 17.20 4.96
C LEU A 337 -2.72 17.27 4.18
N PRO A 338 -2.78 16.75 2.96
CA PRO A 338 -4.00 16.81 2.17
C PRO A 338 -5.05 15.82 2.70
N VAL A 339 -6.32 16.17 2.52
CA VAL A 339 -7.45 15.33 2.92
C VAL A 339 -8.03 14.63 1.69
N GLN A 340 -8.10 13.32 1.72
CA GLN A 340 -8.73 12.57 0.63
C GLN A 340 -10.26 12.77 0.67
N VAL A 341 -10.80 13.41 -0.36
CA VAL A 341 -12.25 13.68 -0.50
C VAL A 341 -12.96 12.73 -1.47
N ALA A 342 -12.20 12.06 -2.35
CA ALA A 342 -12.65 10.97 -3.20
C ALA A 342 -11.45 10.05 -3.52
N ALA A 343 -11.69 8.90 -4.17
CA ALA A 343 -10.63 7.94 -4.49
C ALA A 343 -9.47 8.55 -5.30
N ASP A 344 -9.79 9.49 -6.17
CA ASP A 344 -8.87 10.18 -7.11
C ASP A 344 -8.70 11.68 -6.80
N ARG A 345 -9.31 12.19 -5.72
CA ARG A 345 -9.33 13.62 -5.44
C ARG A 345 -8.95 13.92 -4.00
N TRP A 346 -8.02 14.86 -3.87
CA TRP A 346 -7.52 15.36 -2.61
C TRP A 346 -7.83 16.84 -2.44
N ASP A 347 -8.25 17.22 -1.23
CA ASP A 347 -8.36 18.61 -0.81
C ASP A 347 -7.02 19.02 -0.18
N THR A 348 -6.37 19.96 -0.78
CA THR A 348 -5.08 20.51 -0.35
C THR A 348 -5.21 21.87 0.33
N GLY A 349 -6.44 22.30 0.66
CA GLY A 349 -6.69 23.60 1.25
C GLY A 349 -6.20 24.74 0.34
N VAL A 350 -5.43 25.65 0.92
CA VAL A 350 -4.85 26.80 0.22
C VAL A 350 -3.71 26.43 -0.73
N TYR A 351 -3.08 25.26 -0.58
CA TYR A 351 -1.87 24.89 -1.32
C TYR A 351 -2.21 24.30 -2.69
N ASP A 352 -1.90 25.01 -3.77
CA ASP A 352 -1.87 24.43 -5.11
C ASP A 352 -0.57 23.65 -5.31
N TRP A 353 -0.59 22.35 -5.04
CA TRP A 353 0.62 21.51 -5.09
C TRP A 353 1.29 21.54 -6.45
N ARG A 354 0.51 21.57 -7.53
CA ARG A 354 1.02 21.58 -8.90
C ARG A 354 1.75 22.90 -9.19
N ALA A 355 1.11 24.02 -8.93
CA ALA A 355 1.70 25.33 -9.17
C ALA A 355 2.90 25.60 -8.24
N ILE A 356 2.79 25.22 -6.96
CA ILE A 356 3.90 25.29 -5.98
C ILE A 356 5.06 24.41 -6.44
N GLY A 357 4.78 23.17 -6.86
CA GLY A 357 5.80 22.23 -7.34
C GLY A 357 6.51 22.68 -8.61
N ILE A 358 5.85 23.44 -9.47
CA ILE A 358 6.50 24.07 -10.63
C ILE A 358 7.45 25.18 -10.16
N ALA A 359 7.00 26.05 -9.25
CA ALA A 359 7.73 27.25 -8.82
C ALA A 359 8.88 26.94 -7.84
N ALA A 360 8.65 26.15 -6.80
CA ALA A 360 9.62 25.85 -5.76
C ALA A 360 10.69 24.84 -6.22
N ASP A 361 11.86 24.87 -5.56
CA ASP A 361 12.95 23.89 -5.75
C ASP A 361 12.73 22.63 -4.91
N THR A 362 12.08 22.78 -3.76
CA THR A 362 11.74 21.68 -2.85
C THR A 362 10.33 21.88 -2.28
N VAL A 363 9.53 20.83 -2.25
CA VAL A 363 8.24 20.80 -1.56
C VAL A 363 8.32 19.74 -0.46
N LYS A 364 8.14 20.17 0.79
CA LYS A 364 8.18 19.30 1.97
C LYS A 364 6.76 18.93 2.35
N ILE A 365 6.41 17.66 2.20
CA ILE A 365 5.07 17.13 2.45
C ILE A 365 5.01 16.41 3.78
N PRO A 366 4.08 16.76 4.69
CA PRO A 366 3.94 16.07 5.96
C PRO A 366 3.45 14.64 5.74
N VAL A 367 3.80 13.77 6.69
CA VAL A 367 3.35 12.39 6.69
C VAL A 367 2.27 12.19 7.76
N PRO A 368 1.30 11.27 7.58
CA PRO A 368 0.29 10.98 8.58
C PRO A 368 0.91 10.55 9.92
N SER A 369 0.36 11.03 11.03
CA SER A 369 0.77 10.61 12.38
C SER A 369 0.23 9.23 12.76
N ASP A 370 -0.91 8.81 12.18
CA ASP A 370 -1.51 7.49 12.42
C ASP A 370 -0.63 6.38 11.79
N PRO A 371 -0.06 5.45 12.58
CA PRO A 371 0.77 4.38 12.07
C PRO A 371 0.08 3.47 11.04
N ARG A 372 -1.25 3.34 11.10
CA ARG A 372 -2.02 2.53 10.13
C ARG A 372 -1.89 3.06 8.70
N ALA A 373 -1.58 4.34 8.53
CA ALA A 373 -1.32 4.94 7.22
C ALA A 373 -0.12 4.31 6.50
N TYR A 374 0.82 3.72 7.24
CA TYR A 374 2.05 3.11 6.71
C TYR A 374 1.92 1.61 6.43
N SER A 375 0.75 1.04 6.65
CA SER A 375 0.45 -0.32 6.18
C SER A 375 0.54 -0.36 4.65
N PRO A 376 0.95 -1.49 4.06
CA PRO A 376 0.98 -1.63 2.60
C PRO A 376 -0.37 -1.26 1.97
N GLY A 377 -0.37 -0.35 0.99
CA GLY A 377 -1.59 0.21 0.37
C GLY A 377 -2.42 1.13 1.29
N GLY A 378 -1.86 1.56 2.41
CA GLY A 378 -2.48 2.52 3.32
C GLY A 378 -2.49 3.94 2.77
N GLN A 379 -2.97 4.86 3.59
CA GLN A 379 -3.12 6.27 3.20
C GLN A 379 -1.82 6.88 2.63
N MET A 380 -0.66 6.47 3.15
CA MET A 380 0.64 6.96 2.69
C MET A 380 0.94 6.57 1.24
N ASP A 381 0.68 5.31 0.85
CA ASP A 381 0.84 4.87 -0.54
C ASP A 381 -0.11 5.62 -1.48
N ILE A 382 -1.39 5.73 -1.11
CA ILE A 382 -2.41 6.39 -1.94
C ILE A 382 -2.06 7.88 -2.10
N MET A 383 -1.63 8.54 -1.03
CA MET A 383 -1.21 9.94 -1.05
C MET A 383 0.00 10.14 -1.96
N LEU A 384 1.00 9.28 -1.87
CA LEU A 384 2.22 9.43 -2.68
C LEU A 384 2.00 9.13 -4.16
N GLN A 385 1.15 8.14 -4.50
CA GLN A 385 0.75 7.90 -5.88
C GLN A 385 0.14 9.15 -6.51
N TRP A 386 -0.70 9.86 -5.78
CA TRP A 386 -1.25 11.13 -6.21
C TRP A 386 -0.19 12.25 -6.22
N ALA A 387 0.59 12.40 -5.15
CA ALA A 387 1.55 13.48 -4.97
C ALA A 387 2.63 13.54 -6.06
N VAL A 388 3.16 12.37 -6.51
CA VAL A 388 4.16 12.31 -7.59
C VAL A 388 3.57 12.66 -8.96
N GLY A 389 2.24 12.63 -9.08
CA GLY A 389 1.50 13.11 -10.25
C GLY A 389 1.28 14.62 -10.25
N GLU A 390 1.26 15.26 -9.08
CA GLU A 390 1.07 16.70 -8.92
C GLU A 390 2.41 17.47 -8.88
N VAL A 391 3.45 16.87 -8.30
CA VAL A 391 4.77 17.47 -8.11
C VAL A 391 5.85 16.51 -8.59
N ASN A 392 6.83 17.02 -9.35
CA ASN A 392 8.00 16.24 -9.74
C ASN A 392 8.67 15.62 -8.51
N ARG A 393 8.76 14.29 -8.46
CA ARG A 393 9.29 13.50 -7.33
C ARG A 393 10.68 13.95 -6.86
N TYR A 394 11.51 14.45 -7.76
CA TYR A 394 12.85 14.96 -7.43
C TYR A 394 12.84 16.34 -6.75
N LYS A 395 11.64 16.90 -6.51
CA LYS A 395 11.43 18.08 -5.67
C LYS A 395 10.74 17.74 -4.34
N LEU A 396 10.20 16.50 -4.17
CA LEU A 396 9.45 16.08 -3.00
C LEU A 396 10.38 15.57 -1.88
N GLN A 397 10.26 16.11 -0.69
CA GLN A 397 10.79 15.56 0.56
C GLN A 397 9.66 15.20 1.51
N LEU A 398 9.75 14.04 2.18
CA LEU A 398 8.84 13.69 3.26
C LEU A 398 9.24 14.42 4.54
N LEU A 399 8.31 15.11 5.17
CA LEU A 399 8.51 15.78 6.46
C LEU A 399 8.19 14.77 7.59
N VAL A 400 9.22 14.17 8.17
CA VAL A 400 9.12 13.09 9.18
C VAL A 400 9.53 13.62 10.55
N SER A 401 8.68 13.41 11.58
CA SER A 401 9.03 13.73 12.97
C SER A 401 9.73 12.53 13.63
N THR A 402 10.67 12.78 14.57
CA THR A 402 11.24 11.76 15.45
C THR A 402 10.51 11.67 16.79
N ARG A 403 9.40 12.40 16.95
CA ARG A 403 8.57 12.36 18.15
C ARG A 403 7.53 11.25 18.06
N SER A 404 7.34 10.58 19.19
CA SER A 404 6.29 9.57 19.38
C SER A 404 4.91 10.25 19.48
N ALA A 405 3.85 9.52 19.11
CA ALA A 405 2.48 10.00 19.22
C ALA A 405 1.79 9.35 20.44
N GLU A 406 1.18 10.16 21.30
CA GLU A 406 0.34 9.72 22.41
C GLU A 406 -1.10 10.17 22.19
N ARG A 407 -2.03 9.23 22.20
CA ARG A 407 -3.47 9.51 22.07
C ARG A 407 -4.20 9.28 23.37
N THR A 408 -4.95 10.29 23.82
CA THR A 408 -5.75 10.27 25.03
C THR A 408 -7.11 10.86 24.74
N ASN A 409 -8.21 10.13 24.96
CA ASN A 409 -9.59 10.58 24.67
C ASN A 409 -9.80 11.09 23.21
N GLY A 410 -9.10 10.50 22.25
CA GLY A 410 -9.19 10.92 20.86
C GLY A 410 -8.33 12.13 20.48
N VAL A 411 -7.68 12.77 21.46
CA VAL A 411 -6.71 13.86 21.21
C VAL A 411 -5.31 13.25 21.12
N GLU A 412 -4.57 13.64 20.08
CA GLU A 412 -3.20 13.21 19.85
C GLU A 412 -2.21 14.30 20.19
N LYS A 413 -1.11 13.92 20.85
CA LYS A 413 -0.01 14.80 21.26
C LYS A 413 1.31 14.16 20.86
N GLU A 414 2.21 14.95 20.31
CA GLU A 414 3.60 14.53 20.10
C GLU A 414 4.38 14.56 21.41
N VAL A 415 5.12 13.49 21.69
CA VAL A 415 5.96 13.36 22.88
C VAL A 415 7.36 12.87 22.51
N PRO A 416 8.43 13.34 23.19
CA PRO A 416 9.77 12.81 22.97
C PRO A 416 9.84 11.30 23.23
N TYR A 417 10.76 10.61 22.57
CA TYR A 417 10.96 9.16 22.71
C TYR A 417 11.16 8.73 24.18
N ALA A 418 11.94 9.50 24.94
CA ALA A 418 12.18 9.22 26.36
C ALA A 418 10.90 9.40 27.21
N GLU A 419 10.08 10.41 26.95
CA GLU A 419 8.79 10.66 27.61
C GLU A 419 7.77 9.56 27.27
N ALA A 420 7.73 9.13 26.00
CA ALA A 420 6.87 8.04 25.53
C ALA A 420 7.08 6.74 26.32
N LEU A 421 8.30 6.44 26.76
CA LEU A 421 8.64 5.25 27.53
C LEU A 421 8.63 5.48 29.06
N ALA A 422 8.39 6.70 29.54
CA ALA A 422 8.38 7.03 30.97
C ALA A 422 7.39 6.17 31.81
N PRO A 423 6.21 5.74 31.33
CA PRO A 423 5.32 4.85 32.07
C PRO A 423 5.95 3.53 32.54
N PHE A 424 7.05 3.11 31.93
CA PHE A 424 7.76 1.88 32.29
C PHE A 424 8.81 2.06 33.40
N GLY A 425 9.05 3.28 33.90
CA GLY A 425 10.13 3.61 34.85
C GLY A 425 9.93 3.16 36.30
N GLN A 426 8.95 2.32 36.64
CA GLN A 426 8.69 1.89 38.03
C GLN A 426 9.24 0.49 38.30
N ILE A 427 10.11 0.39 39.34
CA ILE A 427 10.65 -0.89 39.80
C ILE A 427 9.98 -1.30 41.13
N THR A 428 9.49 -2.53 41.19
CA THR A 428 9.00 -3.17 42.42
C THR A 428 9.98 -4.24 42.87
N VAL A 429 10.09 -4.38 44.21
CA VAL A 429 10.94 -5.38 44.87
C VAL A 429 10.05 -6.49 45.42
N GLN A 430 10.32 -7.73 45.09
CA GLN A 430 9.57 -8.86 45.58
C GLN A 430 9.72 -8.96 47.12
N GLY A 431 8.59 -8.98 47.84
CA GLY A 431 8.57 -8.96 49.29
C GLY A 431 8.62 -7.55 49.92
N GLY A 432 8.75 -6.50 49.11
CA GLY A 432 8.63 -5.08 49.53
C GLY A 432 9.77 -4.53 50.36
N SER A 433 10.78 -5.35 50.76
CA SER A 433 11.91 -4.90 51.58
C SER A 433 13.08 -4.40 50.70
N THR A 434 13.58 -3.22 51.02
CA THR A 434 14.82 -2.66 50.44
C THR A 434 16.06 -2.95 51.31
N VAL A 435 15.89 -3.62 52.43
CA VAL A 435 16.97 -4.16 53.25
C VAL A 435 17.08 -5.65 52.98
N ILE A 436 18.25 -6.09 52.49
CA ILE A 436 18.48 -7.42 51.96
C ILE A 436 19.64 -8.08 52.69
N ASP A 437 19.50 -9.34 53.09
CA ASP A 437 20.57 -10.07 53.75
C ASP A 437 21.68 -10.45 52.78
N PRO A 438 22.95 -10.51 53.20
CA PRO A 438 24.08 -10.97 52.40
C PRO A 438 23.81 -12.36 51.79
N GLY A 439 24.01 -12.50 50.49
CA GLY A 439 23.79 -13.77 49.77
C GLY A 439 22.31 -14.08 49.47
N GLN A 440 21.37 -13.25 49.90
CA GLN A 440 19.96 -13.39 49.58
C GLN A 440 19.68 -13.08 48.11
N GLN A 441 18.89 -13.92 47.44
CA GLN A 441 18.40 -13.64 46.10
C GLN A 441 17.08 -12.86 46.22
N VAL A 442 16.98 -11.75 45.48
CA VAL A 442 15.79 -10.89 45.43
C VAL A 442 15.42 -10.64 43.96
N THR A 443 14.14 -10.68 43.65
CA THR A 443 13.63 -10.38 42.35
C THR A 443 13.10 -8.94 42.27
N PHE A 444 13.60 -8.22 41.25
CA PHE A 444 13.14 -6.89 40.87
C PHE A 444 12.28 -7.03 39.62
N THR A 445 11.20 -6.28 39.55
CA THR A 445 10.27 -6.30 38.41
C THR A 445 10.04 -4.89 37.93
N LEU A 446 10.10 -4.69 36.61
CA LEU A 446 9.71 -3.41 35.98
C LEU A 446 8.18 -3.38 35.92
N ALA A 447 7.56 -2.70 36.88
CA ALA A 447 6.12 -2.79 37.18
C ALA A 447 5.25 -2.19 36.04
N GLY A 448 5.69 -1.12 35.40
CA GLY A 448 4.95 -0.47 34.31
C GLY A 448 4.57 -1.39 33.16
N LEU A 449 5.41 -2.37 32.85
CA LEU A 449 5.13 -3.38 31.82
C LEU A 449 3.98 -4.32 32.20
N GLN A 450 3.70 -4.51 33.48
CA GLN A 450 2.60 -5.37 33.96
C GLN A 450 1.25 -4.63 33.99
N GLN A 451 1.26 -3.29 34.02
CA GLN A 451 0.07 -2.43 34.07
C GLN A 451 -0.32 -1.89 32.68
N SER A 452 0.34 -2.36 31.66
CA SER A 452 0.13 -1.97 30.26
C SER A 452 -0.09 -3.21 29.39
N THR A 453 -0.40 -3.00 28.09
CA THR A 453 -0.40 -4.09 27.09
C THR A 453 0.98 -4.68 26.85
N GLY A 454 2.04 -4.11 27.47
CA GLY A 454 3.43 -4.31 27.06
C GLY A 454 3.70 -3.66 25.68
N ILE A 455 4.96 -3.54 25.33
CA ILE A 455 5.34 -3.01 24.00
C ILE A 455 5.05 -4.08 22.95
N GLN A 456 4.15 -3.76 22.03
CA GLN A 456 3.74 -4.57 20.90
C GLN A 456 4.41 -4.04 19.62
N PHE A 457 4.64 -4.91 18.65
CA PHE A 457 5.12 -4.52 17.32
C PHE A 457 4.04 -4.79 16.28
N ASP A 458 3.67 -3.75 15.55
CA ASP A 458 2.82 -3.88 14.36
C ASP A 458 3.72 -4.01 13.12
N ALA A 459 3.79 -5.20 12.56
CA ALA A 459 4.62 -5.50 11.40
C ALA A 459 4.15 -4.77 10.13
N ASN A 460 2.87 -4.44 10.02
CA ASN A 460 2.33 -3.76 8.85
C ASN A 460 2.79 -2.30 8.77
N SER A 461 2.72 -1.59 9.88
CA SER A 461 3.17 -0.20 9.97
C SER A 461 4.66 -0.06 10.33
N GLY A 462 5.31 -1.14 10.77
CA GLY A 462 6.68 -1.10 11.29
C GLY A 462 6.80 -0.33 12.61
N THR A 463 5.70 -0.17 13.36
CA THR A 463 5.64 0.69 14.54
C THR A 463 5.49 -0.11 15.81
N TYR A 464 6.24 0.26 16.85
CA TYR A 464 6.03 -0.23 18.21
C TYR A 464 5.00 0.61 18.93
N TRP A 465 4.12 -0.03 19.69
CA TRP A 465 3.07 0.66 20.43
C TRP A 465 2.74 -0.05 21.73
N PHE A 466 2.08 0.67 22.67
CA PHE A 466 1.50 0.11 23.88
C PHE A 466 0.32 0.97 24.33
N ALA A 467 -0.53 0.39 25.17
CA ALA A 467 -1.58 1.13 25.86
C ALA A 467 -1.46 0.93 27.38
N TYR A 468 -1.77 1.97 28.13
CA TYR A 468 -1.75 1.95 29.59
C TYR A 468 -2.88 2.79 30.17
N LEU A 469 -3.18 2.58 31.45
CA LEU A 469 -4.08 3.43 32.22
C LEU A 469 -3.26 4.34 33.12
N ASP A 470 -3.57 5.63 33.13
CA ASP A 470 -2.96 6.56 34.08
C ASP A 470 -3.56 6.38 35.51
N THR A 471 -3.06 7.14 36.45
CA THR A 471 -3.54 7.11 37.87
C THR A 471 -5.00 7.54 38.03
N ASN A 472 -5.59 8.21 37.07
CA ASN A 472 -6.98 8.62 37.03
C ASN A 472 -7.89 7.58 36.30
N GLY A 473 -7.30 6.48 35.79
CA GLY A 473 -7.99 5.45 35.03
C GLY A 473 -8.23 5.84 33.58
N GLN A 474 -7.56 6.87 33.07
CA GLN A 474 -7.66 7.30 31.70
C GLN A 474 -6.76 6.44 30.79
N GLN A 475 -7.31 5.98 29.67
CA GLN A 475 -6.55 5.16 28.72
C GLN A 475 -5.70 6.02 27.80
N HIS A 476 -4.42 5.68 27.73
CA HIS A 476 -3.44 6.21 26.81
C HIS A 476 -3.02 5.15 25.80
N THR A 477 -2.84 5.54 24.54
CA THR A 477 -2.21 4.70 23.51
C THR A 477 -1.01 5.46 22.97
N VAL A 478 0.15 4.84 23.03
CA VAL A 478 1.42 5.44 22.62
C VAL A 478 1.98 4.66 21.44
N TRP A 479 2.28 5.36 20.35
CA TRP A 479 3.04 4.84 19.21
C TRP A 479 4.46 5.39 19.29
N ILE A 480 5.41 4.48 19.40
CA ILE A 480 6.81 4.82 19.64
C ILE A 480 7.49 5.15 18.30
N GLU A 481 7.95 6.39 18.14
CA GLU A 481 8.79 6.76 17.03
C GLU A 481 10.24 6.39 17.33
N ASN A 482 10.79 5.46 16.56
CA ASN A 482 12.12 4.91 16.75
C ASN A 482 12.81 4.60 15.41
N ALA A 483 13.97 3.99 15.44
CA ALA A 483 14.70 3.61 14.24
C ALA A 483 13.88 2.76 13.26
N ALA A 484 13.01 1.86 13.77
CA ALA A 484 12.18 0.99 12.92
C ALA A 484 11.09 1.79 12.19
N SER A 485 10.32 2.63 12.90
CA SER A 485 9.25 3.44 12.30
C SER A 485 9.81 4.49 11.33
N VAL A 486 10.94 5.11 11.67
CA VAL A 486 11.65 6.01 10.74
C VAL A 486 12.10 5.24 9.49
N ALA A 487 12.71 4.05 9.65
CA ALA A 487 13.13 3.24 8.51
C ALA A 487 11.93 2.90 7.60
N ARG A 488 10.76 2.59 8.18
CA ARG A 488 9.54 2.34 7.41
C ARG A 488 9.12 3.56 6.58
N LYS A 489 9.17 4.77 7.15
CA LYS A 489 8.88 6.02 6.44
C LYS A 489 9.88 6.27 5.30
N LEU A 490 11.17 5.99 5.53
CA LEU A 490 12.21 6.14 4.51
C LEU A 490 12.08 5.14 3.34
N GLN A 491 11.43 3.98 3.54
CA GLN A 491 11.13 3.05 2.44
C GLN A 491 10.26 3.70 1.38
N TYR A 492 9.31 4.57 1.75
CA TYR A 492 8.48 5.30 0.78
C TYR A 492 9.30 6.25 -0.08
N VAL A 493 10.32 6.91 0.48
CA VAL A 493 11.22 7.76 -0.32
C VAL A 493 11.92 6.94 -1.41
N ALA A 494 12.38 5.74 -1.07
CA ALA A 494 13.03 4.83 -2.03
C ALA A 494 12.04 4.25 -3.04
N GLN A 495 10.86 3.83 -2.59
CA GLN A 495 9.81 3.23 -3.42
C GLN A 495 9.33 4.18 -4.52
N TYR A 496 9.22 5.47 -4.21
CA TYR A 496 8.74 6.51 -5.13
C TYR A 496 9.87 7.32 -5.76
N ASN A 497 11.15 7.00 -5.51
CA ASN A 497 12.32 7.75 -5.97
C ASN A 497 12.24 9.27 -5.64
N LEU A 498 11.77 9.61 -4.44
CA LEU A 498 11.63 11.01 -4.02
C LEU A 498 13.02 11.66 -3.80
N ARG A 499 13.04 13.00 -3.78
CA ARG A 499 14.24 13.80 -3.46
C ARG A 499 14.90 13.37 -2.15
N GLY A 500 14.11 13.07 -1.11
CA GLY A 500 14.64 12.71 0.20
C GLY A 500 13.67 12.93 1.35
N VAL A 501 14.21 13.30 2.50
CA VAL A 501 13.46 13.49 3.74
C VAL A 501 13.89 14.76 4.46
N ALA A 502 12.92 15.46 5.05
CA ALA A 502 13.13 16.53 6.03
C ALA A 502 12.74 15.97 7.41
N VAL A 503 13.70 15.92 8.34
CA VAL A 503 13.48 15.25 9.63
C VAL A 503 13.39 16.29 10.76
N GLN A 504 12.19 16.40 11.32
CA GLN A 504 11.92 17.27 12.46
C GLN A 504 12.45 16.61 13.74
N ASN A 505 12.99 17.44 14.64
CA ASN A 505 13.54 17.04 15.95
C ASN A 505 14.73 16.05 15.89
N LEU A 506 15.30 15.76 14.71
CA LEU A 506 16.44 14.83 14.56
C LEU A 506 17.66 15.25 15.40
N LEU A 507 17.92 16.56 15.47
CA LEU A 507 19.09 17.13 16.13
C LEU A 507 18.97 17.19 17.67
N GLY A 508 17.80 16.80 18.22
CA GLY A 508 17.55 16.73 19.66
C GLY A 508 18.18 15.50 20.32
N GLU A 509 18.54 15.61 21.61
CA GLU A 509 19.19 14.54 22.38
C GLU A 509 18.21 13.44 22.88
N GLU A 510 16.88 13.68 22.80
CA GLU A 510 15.84 12.82 23.38
C GLU A 510 15.31 11.75 22.41
N ASN A 511 16.01 11.51 21.29
CA ASN A 511 15.62 10.57 20.25
C ASN A 511 16.19 9.16 20.50
N ASP A 512 15.62 8.16 19.78
CA ASP A 512 16.28 6.87 19.66
C ASP A 512 17.59 7.05 18.89
N SER A 513 18.72 6.78 19.53
CA SER A 513 20.07 6.96 18.97
C SER A 513 20.33 6.15 17.70
N GLN A 514 19.56 5.09 17.46
CA GLN A 514 19.66 4.24 16.26
C GLN A 514 19.12 4.91 15.00
N ILE A 515 18.33 5.98 15.12
CA ILE A 515 17.83 6.75 13.97
C ILE A 515 18.98 7.25 13.11
N TRP A 516 20.09 7.68 13.69
CA TRP A 516 21.28 8.12 12.94
C TRP A 516 21.90 7.03 12.07
N GLU A 517 21.88 5.79 12.53
CA GLU A 517 22.37 4.65 11.75
C GLU A 517 21.43 4.32 10.59
N VAL A 518 20.13 4.43 10.81
CA VAL A 518 19.10 4.27 9.77
C VAL A 518 19.31 5.33 8.68
N ILE A 519 19.47 6.59 9.06
CA ILE A 519 19.68 7.69 8.10
C ILE A 519 20.99 7.50 7.32
N ARG A 520 22.09 7.11 7.98
CA ARG A 520 23.36 6.83 7.30
C ARG A 520 23.27 5.72 6.26
N LYS A 521 22.50 4.66 6.53
CA LYS A 521 22.24 3.61 5.53
C LYS A 521 21.36 4.12 4.40
N PHE A 522 20.33 4.89 4.72
CA PHE A 522 19.40 5.45 3.76
C PHE A 522 20.09 6.34 2.71
N ILE A 523 20.97 7.26 3.11
CA ILE A 523 21.72 8.11 2.15
C ILE A 523 22.61 7.32 1.20
N ASN A 524 22.95 6.08 1.57
CA ASN A 524 23.71 5.15 0.73
C ASN A 524 22.80 4.16 -0.03
N LEU A 525 21.51 4.45 -0.14
CA LEU A 525 20.49 3.61 -0.79
C LEU A 525 20.37 2.21 -0.16
N VAL A 526 20.75 2.06 1.09
CA VAL A 526 20.60 0.82 1.86
C VAL A 526 19.51 1.04 2.91
N ILE A 527 18.35 0.42 2.72
CA ILE A 527 17.29 0.46 3.73
C ILE A 527 17.50 -0.73 4.66
N PRO A 528 17.76 -0.50 5.96
CA PRO A 528 17.96 -1.60 6.89
C PRO A 528 16.63 -2.33 7.14
N PRO A 529 16.66 -3.66 7.38
CA PRO A 529 15.49 -4.36 7.86
C PRO A 529 15.03 -3.77 9.20
N ILE A 530 13.73 -3.71 9.40
CA ILE A 530 13.09 -3.05 10.53
C ILE A 530 13.01 -4.06 11.69
N GLU A 531 14.08 -4.24 12.44
CA GLU A 531 14.06 -5.05 13.67
C GLU A 531 14.74 -4.28 14.80
N SER A 532 13.96 -3.64 15.65
CA SER A 532 14.44 -3.18 16.96
C SER A 532 14.26 -4.31 17.98
N LYS A 533 15.33 -4.68 18.66
CA LYS A 533 15.26 -5.70 19.70
C LYS A 533 15.13 -5.02 21.06
N TYR A 534 13.92 -4.66 21.44
CA TYR A 534 13.69 -4.12 22.78
C TYR A 534 13.97 -5.14 23.86
N ALA A 535 14.70 -4.71 24.89
CA ALA A 535 15.00 -5.47 26.09
C ALA A 535 14.97 -4.56 27.32
N VAL A 536 14.73 -5.13 28.49
CA VAL A 536 14.98 -4.44 29.76
C VAL A 536 16.44 -4.65 30.13
N VAL A 537 17.19 -3.57 30.24
CA VAL A 537 18.57 -3.58 30.69
C VAL A 537 18.61 -3.21 32.18
N TRP A 538 19.11 -4.12 33.01
CA TRP A 538 19.28 -3.98 34.41
C TRP A 538 20.73 -3.61 34.73
N THR A 539 20.93 -2.56 35.53
CA THR A 539 22.24 -2.12 35.94
C THR A 539 22.28 -2.06 37.46
N VAL A 540 23.29 -2.69 38.04
CA VAL A 540 23.55 -2.62 39.47
C VAL A 540 24.74 -1.69 39.70
N GLU A 541 24.54 -0.63 40.48
CA GLU A 541 25.56 0.33 40.82
C GLU A 541 25.87 0.28 42.32
N ASN A 542 27.10 0.49 42.69
CA ASN A 542 27.51 0.63 44.10
C ASN A 542 27.27 2.07 44.59
N ALA A 543 27.50 2.32 45.86
CA ALA A 543 27.33 3.63 46.52
C ALA A 543 28.09 4.79 45.87
N THR A 544 29.14 4.53 45.07
CA THR A 544 29.94 5.54 44.40
C THR A 544 29.52 5.73 42.91
N GLY A 545 28.46 5.06 42.48
CA GLY A 545 27.96 5.09 41.08
C GLY A 545 28.74 4.18 40.13
N GLY A 546 29.61 3.32 40.66
CA GLY A 546 30.32 2.32 39.83
C GLY A 546 29.42 1.14 39.48
N VAL A 547 29.37 0.79 38.18
CA VAL A 547 28.57 -0.37 37.69
C VAL A 547 29.23 -1.67 38.17
N VAL A 548 28.46 -2.46 38.94
CA VAL A 548 28.84 -3.76 39.47
C VAL A 548 28.43 -4.90 38.53
N SER A 549 27.25 -4.84 37.99
CA SER A 549 26.77 -5.80 36.97
C SER A 549 25.77 -5.14 36.04
N GLN A 550 25.65 -5.73 34.82
CA GLN A 550 24.62 -5.36 33.86
C GLN A 550 24.07 -6.65 33.26
N ASP A 551 22.75 -6.77 33.26
CA ASP A 551 22.02 -7.93 32.72
C ASP A 551 20.87 -7.48 31.84
N LYS A 552 20.34 -8.41 31.01
CA LYS A 552 19.21 -8.15 30.13
C LYS A 552 18.10 -9.18 30.33
N THR A 553 16.87 -8.67 30.35
CA THR A 553 15.68 -9.53 30.34
C THR A 553 14.76 -9.15 29.18
N ALA A 554 13.96 -10.12 28.73
CA ALA A 554 12.97 -9.87 27.69
C ALA A 554 11.84 -8.97 28.23
N LEU A 555 11.22 -8.16 27.36
CA LEU A 555 10.03 -7.36 27.71
C LEU A 555 8.88 -8.23 28.25
N THR A 556 8.73 -9.44 27.73
CA THR A 556 7.72 -10.42 28.16
C THR A 556 8.01 -11.03 29.55
N ASN A 557 9.24 -10.92 30.03
CA ASN A 557 9.64 -11.33 31.38
C ASN A 557 10.55 -10.26 32.01
N PRO A 558 9.98 -9.13 32.48
CA PRO A 558 10.72 -8.00 33.00
C PRO A 558 11.21 -8.21 34.45
N ASN A 559 11.55 -9.44 34.78
CA ASN A 559 12.01 -9.82 36.14
C ASN A 559 13.52 -10.02 36.14
N TYR A 560 14.16 -9.43 37.12
CA TYR A 560 15.60 -9.55 37.35
C TYR A 560 15.88 -10.17 38.69
N ALA A 561 16.50 -11.34 38.72
CA ALA A 561 16.90 -12.02 39.94
C ALA A 561 18.32 -11.64 40.30
N TRP A 562 18.50 -10.83 41.34
CA TRP A 562 19.77 -10.41 41.83
C TRP A 562 20.15 -11.10 43.15
N THR A 563 21.38 -11.57 43.24
CA THR A 563 21.93 -12.12 44.48
C THR A 563 22.78 -11.06 45.17
N ALA A 564 22.40 -10.68 46.38
CA ALA A 564 23.13 -9.70 47.17
C ALA A 564 24.58 -10.16 47.45
N PRO A 565 25.57 -9.30 47.33
CA PRO A 565 26.96 -9.66 47.65
C PRO A 565 27.08 -9.97 49.16
N GLN A 566 28.15 -10.71 49.50
CA GLN A 566 28.47 -11.07 50.90
C GLN A 566 28.90 -9.83 51.72
N GLU A 567 29.41 -8.82 51.03
CA GLU A 567 29.81 -7.55 51.65
C GLU A 567 28.64 -6.62 51.74
N GLY A 568 28.35 -6.12 52.95
CA GLY A 568 27.28 -5.15 53.18
C GLY A 568 27.57 -3.82 52.49
N GLY A 569 26.49 -3.13 52.08
CA GLY A 569 26.64 -1.83 51.40
C GLY A 569 25.35 -1.36 50.78
N GLN A 570 25.37 -0.14 50.27
CA GLN A 570 24.29 0.44 49.51
C GLN A 570 24.47 0.16 47.99
N PHE A 571 23.42 -0.27 47.33
CA PHE A 571 23.38 -0.51 45.87
C PHE A 571 22.17 0.18 45.30
N VAL A 572 22.27 0.58 44.02
CA VAL A 572 21.17 1.09 43.22
C VAL A 572 20.92 0.07 42.12
N ILE A 573 19.71 -0.47 42.07
CA ILE A 573 19.25 -1.33 40.99
C ILE A 573 18.45 -0.45 40.03
N ALA A 574 18.99 -0.23 38.84
CA ALA A 574 18.37 0.55 37.77
C ALA A 574 17.90 -0.35 36.64
N ALA A 575 16.81 0.04 36.01
CA ALA A 575 16.30 -0.58 34.80
C ALA A 575 16.02 0.47 33.75
N ALA A 576 16.24 0.12 32.47
CA ALA A 576 15.85 0.96 31.34
C ALA A 576 15.37 0.06 30.18
N ILE A 577 14.45 0.57 29.38
CA ILE A 577 14.05 -0.08 28.13
C ILE A 577 15.01 0.39 27.04
N SER A 578 15.64 -0.54 26.33
CA SER A 578 16.64 -0.28 25.31
C SER A 578 16.27 -0.99 24.01
N SER A 579 16.36 -0.28 22.89
CA SER A 579 16.20 -0.81 21.53
C SER A 579 17.51 -1.28 20.90
N ASP A 580 18.65 -0.87 21.48
CA ASP A 580 20.01 -1.10 20.97
C ASP A 580 20.83 -2.12 21.80
N GLY A 581 20.15 -2.80 22.71
CA GLY A 581 20.78 -3.80 23.54
C GLY A 581 21.59 -3.23 24.70
N GLY A 582 21.41 -1.96 25.08
CA GLY A 582 21.90 -1.40 26.33
C GLY A 582 22.94 -0.27 26.22
N VAL A 583 23.18 0.22 25.01
CA VAL A 583 24.04 1.42 24.83
C VAL A 583 23.28 2.67 25.28
N THR A 584 22.00 2.78 24.89
CA THR A 584 21.08 3.84 25.32
C THR A 584 19.78 3.24 25.83
N GLY A 585 19.12 3.88 26.78
CA GLY A 585 17.84 3.37 27.32
C GLY A 585 16.95 4.52 27.81
N ALA A 586 15.66 4.35 27.57
CA ALA A 586 14.59 5.24 28.00
C ALA A 586 13.67 4.55 29.03
N GLY A 587 12.73 5.26 29.62
CA GLY A 587 11.84 4.69 30.65
C GLY A 587 12.62 4.20 31.88
N ARG A 588 13.57 5.01 32.35
CA ARG A 588 14.50 4.64 33.45
C ARG A 588 13.79 4.65 34.80
N GLY A 589 13.94 3.55 35.52
CA GLY A 589 13.59 3.47 36.93
C GLY A 589 14.77 3.03 37.75
N SER A 590 14.77 3.37 39.05
CA SER A 590 15.79 2.87 39.98
C SER A 590 15.22 2.68 41.39
N VAL A 591 15.79 1.74 42.14
CA VAL A 591 15.51 1.49 43.51
C VAL A 591 16.79 1.31 44.30
N SER A 592 16.93 2.01 45.42
CA SER A 592 18.08 1.86 46.31
C SER A 592 17.82 0.71 47.29
N VAL A 593 18.79 -0.18 47.43
CA VAL A 593 18.75 -1.30 48.35
C VAL A 593 19.96 -1.28 49.28
N LEU A 594 19.75 -1.68 50.54
CA LEU A 594 20.80 -1.81 51.54
C LEU A 594 21.08 -3.30 51.81
N VAL A 595 22.26 -3.77 51.48
CA VAL A 595 22.72 -5.09 51.90
C VAL A 595 23.23 -4.98 53.33
N ALA A 596 22.62 -5.73 54.25
CA ALA A 596 22.98 -5.69 55.66
C ALA A 596 24.46 -6.09 55.87
N THR A 597 25.14 -5.39 56.75
CA THR A 597 26.49 -5.81 57.17
C THR A 597 26.40 -7.10 57.95
N PRO A 598 27.14 -8.18 57.59
CA PRO A 598 27.08 -9.41 58.41
C PRO A 598 27.51 -9.12 59.85
N THR A 599 26.61 -9.40 60.79
CA THR A 599 26.98 -9.32 62.21
C THR A 599 28.04 -10.40 62.49
N PRO A 600 29.20 -10.07 63.10
CA PRO A 600 30.19 -11.11 63.37
C PRO A 600 29.61 -12.16 64.30
N ILE A 601 29.60 -13.41 63.86
CA ILE A 601 29.16 -14.57 64.68
C ILE A 601 30.09 -14.64 65.90
N PRO A 602 29.59 -14.52 67.18
CA PRO A 602 30.43 -14.68 68.34
C PRO A 602 31.06 -16.09 68.31
N THR A 603 32.39 -16.13 68.47
CA THR A 603 33.15 -17.38 68.55
C THR A 603 32.56 -18.28 69.64
N PRO A 604 32.15 -19.51 69.33
CA PRO A 604 31.56 -20.36 70.39
C PRO A 604 32.57 -20.72 71.41
N THR A 605 32.20 -20.41 72.68
CA THR A 605 32.94 -20.88 73.86
C THR A 605 32.85 -22.41 73.93
N PRO A 606 33.96 -23.17 74.15
CA PRO A 606 33.87 -24.62 74.14
C PRO A 606 32.96 -25.14 75.28
N LEU A 607 31.94 -25.91 74.94
CA LEU A 607 31.01 -26.55 75.82
C LEU A 607 31.68 -27.75 76.56
N PRO A 608 31.43 -28.03 77.79
CA PRO A 608 31.93 -29.22 78.49
C PRO A 608 31.21 -30.47 77.95
N THR A 609 31.98 -31.56 77.81
CA THR A 609 31.59 -32.88 77.32
C THR A 609 30.42 -33.47 78.09
N PRO A 610 29.30 -33.83 77.43
CA PRO A 610 28.16 -34.45 78.16
C PRO A 610 28.37 -35.96 78.39
N THR A 611 27.96 -36.39 79.59
CA THR A 611 27.85 -37.75 80.03
C THR A 611 26.63 -38.40 79.35
N PRO A 612 26.71 -39.71 78.92
CA PRO A 612 25.63 -40.34 78.13
C PRO A 612 24.38 -40.64 79.04
N THR A 613 23.24 -40.20 78.55
CA THR A 613 21.88 -40.49 79.11
C THR A 613 21.19 -41.53 78.20
N PRO A 614 20.40 -42.47 78.79
CA PRO A 614 19.78 -43.58 78.01
C PRO A 614 18.67 -43.10 77.03
N ALA A 615 18.48 -43.87 75.99
CA ALA A 615 17.52 -43.65 74.91
C ALA A 615 16.05 -43.66 75.39
N PRO A 616 15.19 -42.76 74.94
CA PRO A 616 13.73 -42.80 75.12
C PRO A 616 13.00 -43.74 74.13
N PRO A 617 11.85 -44.26 74.47
CA PRO A 617 11.11 -45.28 73.74
C PRO A 617 10.42 -44.62 72.51
N THR A 618 10.25 -45.53 71.48
CA THR A 618 9.67 -45.29 70.12
C THR A 618 8.22 -44.71 70.24
N PRO A 619 7.85 -43.66 69.54
CA PRO A 619 6.47 -43.14 69.60
C PRO A 619 5.58 -43.92 68.60
N THR A 620 4.39 -44.25 69.12
CA THR A 620 3.25 -44.87 68.46
C THR A 620 2.68 -43.91 67.36
N PRO A 621 2.19 -44.43 66.21
CA PRO A 621 1.68 -43.57 65.13
C PRO A 621 0.40 -42.83 65.52
N ARG A 622 0.36 -41.55 65.25
CA ARG A 622 -0.83 -40.67 65.46
C ARG A 622 -1.74 -40.79 64.22
N PRO A 623 -3.06 -40.84 64.38
CA PRO A 623 -4.00 -40.87 63.27
C PRO A 623 -3.99 -39.56 62.44
N GLN A 624 -4.10 -39.70 61.14
CA GLN A 624 -4.15 -38.64 60.15
C GLN A 624 -5.49 -37.87 60.26
N PRO A 625 -5.54 -36.56 60.25
CA PRO A 625 -6.78 -35.80 60.23
C PRO A 625 -7.56 -35.96 58.95
N THR A 626 -8.81 -36.23 59.03
CA THR A 626 -9.78 -36.19 57.94
C THR A 626 -9.93 -34.78 57.35
N ALA A 627 -9.86 -34.69 56.03
CA ALA A 627 -10.02 -33.40 55.34
C ALA A 627 -11.43 -32.82 55.55
N ALA A 628 -11.46 -31.51 55.79
CA ALA A 628 -12.70 -30.72 55.83
C ALA A 628 -13.29 -30.53 54.43
N PRO A 629 -14.61 -30.41 54.27
CA PRO A 629 -15.23 -30.25 52.95
C PRO A 629 -14.81 -28.92 52.30
N ALA A 630 -14.45 -28.97 51.00
CA ALA A 630 -14.15 -27.80 50.15
C ALA A 630 -15.39 -26.90 50.03
N ALA A 631 -15.20 -25.58 50.22
CA ALA A 631 -16.22 -24.57 49.95
C ALA A 631 -16.59 -24.60 48.44
N ALA A 632 -17.89 -24.51 48.15
CA ALA A 632 -18.42 -24.49 46.81
C ALA A 632 -17.92 -23.28 46.00
N GLU A 633 -17.34 -23.55 44.82
CA GLU A 633 -17.02 -22.53 43.82
C GLU A 633 -18.31 -21.88 43.28
N PRO A 634 -18.30 -20.57 42.97
CA PRO A 634 -19.44 -19.91 42.36
C PRO A 634 -19.69 -20.48 40.94
N THR A 635 -20.96 -20.80 40.70
CA THR A 635 -21.48 -21.32 39.42
C THR A 635 -21.10 -20.38 38.27
N PRO A 636 -20.46 -20.85 37.16
CA PRO A 636 -20.22 -20.05 36.00
C PRO A 636 -21.55 -19.67 35.31
N LYS A 637 -21.63 -18.41 34.88
CA LYS A 637 -22.72 -17.90 34.02
C LYS A 637 -22.77 -18.77 32.76
N PRO A 638 -23.94 -19.14 32.22
CA PRO A 638 -24.03 -19.99 31.03
C PRO A 638 -23.31 -19.35 29.87
N GLN A 639 -22.20 -19.94 29.44
CA GLN A 639 -21.59 -19.68 28.15
C GLN A 639 -22.50 -20.29 27.09
N PRO A 640 -22.75 -19.61 25.94
CA PRO A 640 -23.51 -20.22 24.85
C PRO A 640 -22.85 -21.55 24.48
N ALA A 641 -23.64 -22.58 24.36
CA ALA A 641 -23.18 -23.91 24.01
C ALA A 641 -22.34 -23.82 22.70
N ALA A 642 -21.11 -24.32 22.76
CA ALA A 642 -20.33 -24.56 21.56
C ALA A 642 -21.14 -25.47 20.64
N ALA A 643 -21.31 -25.08 19.38
CA ALA A 643 -21.94 -25.91 18.36
C ALA A 643 -21.20 -27.28 18.33
N PRO A 644 -21.91 -28.42 18.16
CA PRO A 644 -21.27 -29.70 18.05
C PRO A 644 -20.26 -29.64 16.91
N ALA A 645 -19.00 -30.03 17.19
CA ALA A 645 -17.97 -30.14 16.20
C ALA A 645 -18.48 -31.09 15.11
N VAL A 646 -18.65 -30.58 13.88
CA VAL A 646 -18.87 -31.41 12.69
C VAL A 646 -17.63 -32.28 12.58
N GLY A 647 -17.74 -33.55 12.85
CA GLY A 647 -16.62 -34.49 12.80
C GLY A 647 -15.97 -34.48 11.42
N ASN A 648 -14.72 -34.94 11.34
CA ASN A 648 -13.88 -34.99 10.15
C ASN A 648 -14.69 -35.28 8.87
N LEU A 649 -14.95 -34.20 8.07
CA LEU A 649 -15.73 -34.34 6.83
C LEU A 649 -14.94 -35.20 5.84
N PRO A 650 -15.56 -36.21 5.22
CA PRO A 650 -14.85 -37.12 4.35
C PRO A 650 -14.30 -36.41 3.11
N PHE A 651 -13.16 -36.89 2.61
CA PHE A 651 -12.59 -36.41 1.35
C PHE A 651 -13.58 -36.52 0.20
N GLY A 652 -13.72 -35.46 -0.61
CA GLY A 652 -14.67 -35.42 -1.73
C GLY A 652 -14.03 -34.88 -3.01
N TYR A 653 -14.46 -35.46 -4.14
CA TYR A 653 -14.08 -35.00 -5.47
C TYR A 653 -15.14 -34.06 -6.02
N GLY A 654 -14.77 -32.85 -6.39
CA GLY A 654 -15.65 -31.79 -6.88
C GLY A 654 -15.04 -31.02 -8.06
N ILE A 655 -15.88 -30.26 -8.74
CA ILE A 655 -15.48 -29.41 -9.86
C ILE A 655 -16.39 -28.19 -9.95
N GLN A 656 -15.83 -27.04 -10.33
CA GLN A 656 -16.62 -25.86 -10.61
C GLN A 656 -17.18 -25.87 -12.03
N VAL A 657 -18.42 -25.39 -12.21
CA VAL A 657 -19.07 -25.23 -13.50
C VAL A 657 -19.71 -23.85 -13.65
N ASP A 658 -19.89 -23.41 -14.88
CA ASP A 658 -20.68 -22.19 -15.17
C ASP A 658 -22.17 -22.50 -14.94
N PRO A 659 -22.88 -21.78 -14.05
CA PRO A 659 -24.31 -21.99 -13.83
C PRO A 659 -25.16 -21.77 -15.08
N ARG A 660 -24.65 -21.08 -16.10
CA ARG A 660 -25.29 -20.83 -17.39
C ARG A 660 -25.02 -21.92 -18.43
N GLY A 661 -24.09 -22.85 -18.12
CA GLY A 661 -23.72 -23.95 -18.98
C GLY A 661 -24.84 -24.97 -19.20
N ASN A 662 -24.60 -25.97 -20.05
CA ASN A 662 -25.55 -27.05 -20.31
C ASN A 662 -25.61 -28.01 -19.11
N LYS A 663 -26.60 -27.82 -18.23
CA LYS A 663 -26.77 -28.60 -16.99
C LYS A 663 -26.77 -30.11 -17.21
N SER A 664 -27.54 -30.62 -18.21
CA SER A 664 -27.66 -32.05 -18.46
C SER A 664 -26.31 -32.66 -18.92
N ALA A 665 -25.58 -31.97 -19.80
CA ALA A 665 -24.27 -32.38 -20.25
C ALA A 665 -23.24 -32.36 -19.08
N ASN A 666 -23.23 -31.27 -18.32
CA ASN A 666 -22.31 -31.11 -17.21
C ASN A 666 -22.53 -32.14 -16.09
N ILE A 667 -23.80 -32.47 -15.76
CA ILE A 667 -24.14 -33.55 -14.82
C ILE A 667 -23.58 -34.88 -15.33
N GLY A 668 -23.77 -35.19 -16.61
CA GLY A 668 -23.22 -36.39 -17.25
C GLY A 668 -21.69 -36.45 -17.18
N HIS A 669 -21.03 -35.31 -17.42
CA HIS A 669 -19.55 -35.24 -17.31
C HIS A 669 -19.08 -35.42 -15.86
N ILE A 670 -19.72 -34.80 -14.87
CA ILE A 670 -19.38 -34.94 -13.45
C ILE A 670 -19.50 -36.41 -13.01
N GLN A 671 -20.59 -37.09 -13.41
CA GLN A 671 -20.84 -38.48 -13.12
C GLN A 671 -19.80 -39.40 -13.83
N ALA A 672 -19.46 -39.09 -15.09
CA ALA A 672 -18.43 -39.84 -15.83
C ALA A 672 -17.02 -39.64 -15.21
N LEU A 673 -16.73 -38.50 -14.63
CA LEU A 673 -15.51 -38.26 -13.86
C LEU A 673 -15.51 -38.97 -12.50
N GLY A 674 -16.65 -39.54 -12.04
CA GLY A 674 -16.81 -40.12 -10.71
C GLY A 674 -16.78 -39.06 -9.59
N PHE A 675 -17.17 -37.83 -9.89
CA PHE A 675 -17.18 -36.74 -8.92
C PHE A 675 -18.56 -36.66 -8.22
N GLY A 676 -18.55 -36.32 -6.93
CA GLY A 676 -19.74 -36.25 -6.11
C GLY A 676 -20.13 -34.82 -5.69
N TRP A 677 -19.36 -33.82 -6.08
CA TRP A 677 -19.59 -32.44 -5.72
C TRP A 677 -19.50 -31.50 -6.94
N VAL A 678 -20.31 -30.44 -6.88
CA VAL A 678 -20.20 -29.28 -7.79
C VAL A 678 -20.10 -28.00 -6.98
N LYS A 679 -19.32 -27.03 -7.47
CA LYS A 679 -19.26 -25.66 -6.93
C LYS A 679 -19.86 -24.67 -7.91
N PHE A 680 -20.60 -23.71 -7.38
CA PHE A 680 -21.04 -22.50 -8.09
C PHE A 680 -20.63 -21.26 -7.32
N GLN A 681 -20.22 -20.22 -8.03
CA GLN A 681 -20.28 -18.88 -7.47
C GLN A 681 -21.68 -18.31 -7.68
N MET A 682 -22.33 -17.90 -6.58
CA MET A 682 -23.64 -17.24 -6.56
C MET A 682 -23.45 -15.80 -6.08
N PRO A 683 -23.21 -14.81 -6.99
CA PRO A 683 -23.01 -13.43 -6.57
C PRO A 683 -24.28 -12.90 -5.88
N TRP A 684 -24.13 -12.36 -4.68
CA TRP A 684 -25.28 -11.78 -3.94
C TRP A 684 -26.00 -10.72 -4.77
N LYS A 685 -25.25 -9.85 -5.48
CA LYS A 685 -25.83 -8.79 -6.33
C LYS A 685 -26.78 -9.29 -7.41
N ASP A 686 -26.61 -10.52 -7.90
CA ASP A 686 -27.44 -11.10 -8.94
C ASP A 686 -28.72 -11.75 -8.37
N VAL A 687 -28.69 -12.10 -7.09
CA VAL A 687 -29.83 -12.75 -6.41
C VAL A 687 -30.72 -11.72 -5.71
N GLU A 688 -30.16 -10.68 -5.10
CA GLU A 688 -30.88 -9.62 -4.39
C GLU A 688 -30.53 -8.24 -4.95
N PRO A 689 -31.00 -7.88 -6.17
CA PRO A 689 -30.68 -6.60 -6.82
C PRO A 689 -31.21 -5.38 -6.07
N SER A 690 -32.24 -5.55 -5.23
CA SER A 690 -32.74 -4.56 -4.29
C SER A 690 -33.20 -5.23 -3.00
N PRO A 691 -33.19 -4.52 -1.85
CA PRO A 691 -33.43 -5.13 -0.54
C PRO A 691 -34.70 -5.96 -0.47
N GLY A 692 -34.57 -7.25 -0.13
CA GLY A 692 -35.70 -8.20 0.01
C GLY A 692 -36.31 -8.70 -1.31
N ASN A 693 -35.76 -8.30 -2.45
CA ASN A 693 -36.25 -8.74 -3.77
C ASN A 693 -35.33 -9.85 -4.31
N TYR A 694 -35.67 -11.10 -3.99
CA TYR A 694 -34.84 -12.25 -4.33
C TYR A 694 -35.20 -12.84 -5.69
N GLN A 695 -34.20 -13.02 -6.56
CA GLN A 695 -34.30 -13.57 -7.91
C GLN A 695 -33.82 -15.05 -7.92
N TRP A 696 -34.63 -15.94 -7.35
CA TRP A 696 -34.28 -17.36 -7.20
C TRP A 696 -34.35 -18.18 -8.48
N GLY A 697 -35.14 -17.77 -9.49
CA GLY A 697 -35.58 -18.61 -10.60
C GLY A 697 -34.46 -19.37 -11.33
N MET A 698 -33.34 -18.71 -11.70
CA MET A 698 -32.20 -19.38 -12.33
C MET A 698 -31.55 -20.36 -11.35
N TRP A 699 -31.39 -19.97 -10.09
CA TRP A 699 -30.70 -20.78 -9.09
C TRP A 699 -31.54 -21.99 -8.64
N ASP A 700 -32.86 -21.88 -8.58
CA ASP A 700 -33.78 -23.01 -8.35
C ASP A 700 -33.63 -24.07 -9.42
N ASP A 701 -33.56 -23.65 -10.70
CA ASP A 701 -33.40 -24.54 -11.84
C ASP A 701 -32.03 -25.20 -11.87
N VAL A 702 -30.94 -24.43 -11.63
CA VAL A 702 -29.56 -24.96 -11.62
C VAL A 702 -29.38 -25.93 -10.45
N ILE A 703 -29.58 -25.45 -9.21
CA ILE A 703 -29.36 -26.25 -8.00
C ILE A 703 -30.30 -27.47 -7.97
N GLY A 704 -31.55 -27.28 -8.41
CA GLY A 704 -32.49 -28.39 -8.53
C GLY A 704 -32.04 -29.51 -9.47
N ALA A 705 -31.44 -29.14 -10.63
CA ALA A 705 -30.94 -30.10 -11.59
C ALA A 705 -29.75 -30.92 -11.03
N TYR A 706 -28.72 -30.27 -10.46
CA TYR A 706 -27.56 -30.97 -9.95
C TYR A 706 -27.86 -31.80 -8.67
N SER A 707 -28.64 -31.25 -7.73
CA SER A 707 -29.09 -31.98 -6.55
C SER A 707 -29.99 -33.17 -6.93
N GLY A 708 -30.90 -32.98 -7.92
CA GLY A 708 -31.72 -34.08 -8.48
C GLY A 708 -30.90 -35.14 -9.21
N GLY A 709 -29.74 -34.81 -9.75
CA GLY A 709 -28.74 -35.71 -10.32
C GLY A 709 -27.87 -36.43 -9.27
N GLY A 710 -28.13 -36.24 -7.99
CA GLY A 710 -27.38 -36.82 -6.88
C GLY A 710 -26.00 -36.22 -6.60
N ILE A 711 -25.74 -35.01 -7.12
CA ILE A 711 -24.50 -34.27 -6.93
C ILE A 711 -24.69 -33.30 -5.77
N LYS A 712 -23.77 -33.30 -4.80
CA LYS A 712 -23.72 -32.36 -3.69
C LYS A 712 -23.30 -30.96 -4.18
N VAL A 713 -23.86 -29.91 -3.59
CA VAL A 713 -23.64 -28.53 -4.02
C VAL A 713 -22.92 -27.75 -2.94
N LEU A 714 -21.83 -27.05 -3.33
CA LEU A 714 -21.19 -25.94 -2.61
C LEU A 714 -21.55 -24.63 -3.31
N LEU A 715 -22.09 -23.66 -2.58
CA LEU A 715 -22.27 -22.29 -3.05
C LEU A 715 -21.22 -21.38 -2.45
N SER A 716 -20.42 -20.74 -3.28
CA SER A 716 -19.59 -19.58 -2.89
C SER A 716 -20.43 -18.33 -3.06
N ILE A 717 -20.56 -17.51 -2.02
CA ILE A 717 -21.42 -16.32 -1.96
C ILE A 717 -20.58 -15.04 -1.87
N PRO A 718 -20.06 -14.53 -3.00
CA PRO A 718 -19.34 -13.24 -3.04
C PRO A 718 -20.23 -12.07 -3.51
N LYS A 719 -19.63 -10.88 -3.67
CA LYS A 719 -20.08 -9.75 -4.50
C LYS A 719 -21.39 -9.11 -4.01
N ALA A 720 -21.25 -8.23 -3.02
CA ALA A 720 -22.38 -7.48 -2.48
C ALA A 720 -23.02 -6.55 -3.54
N PRO A 721 -24.37 -6.43 -3.57
CA PRO A 721 -25.05 -5.50 -4.44
C PRO A 721 -24.74 -4.04 -4.07
N ALA A 722 -24.82 -3.16 -5.05
CA ALA A 722 -24.47 -1.75 -4.87
C ALA A 722 -25.20 -1.06 -3.70
N TRP A 723 -26.44 -1.42 -3.44
CA TRP A 723 -27.22 -0.86 -2.34
C TRP A 723 -26.73 -1.29 -0.95
N ALA A 724 -26.03 -2.42 -0.84
CA ALA A 724 -25.50 -2.95 0.42
C ALA A 724 -24.06 -2.52 0.71
N ARG A 725 -23.34 -1.98 -0.27
CA ARG A 725 -21.94 -1.57 -0.14
C ARG A 725 -21.81 -0.17 0.47
N PRO A 726 -20.68 0.18 1.11
CA PRO A 726 -20.44 1.50 1.70
C PRO A 726 -20.69 2.65 0.70
N ALA A 727 -21.16 3.79 1.18
CA ALA A 727 -21.24 4.99 0.38
C ALA A 727 -19.81 5.44 0.02
N GLY A 728 -19.56 5.70 -1.28
CA GLY A 728 -18.23 6.08 -1.76
C GLY A 728 -17.26 4.92 -2.02
N ASP A 729 -17.71 3.66 -1.88
CA ASP A 729 -16.93 2.49 -2.21
C ASP A 729 -16.58 2.41 -3.70
N ASN A 730 -15.42 1.83 -4.03
CA ASN A 730 -15.00 1.62 -5.41
C ASN A 730 -15.91 0.63 -6.14
N ARG A 731 -16.73 1.14 -7.06
CA ARG A 731 -17.70 0.36 -7.83
C ARG A 731 -17.11 -0.29 -9.08
N SER A 732 -15.87 0.01 -9.44
CA SER A 732 -15.20 -0.65 -10.57
C SER A 732 -14.74 -2.07 -10.23
N VAL A 733 -14.67 -2.41 -8.95
CA VAL A 733 -14.31 -3.73 -8.43
C VAL A 733 -15.40 -4.25 -7.49
N GLU A 734 -15.34 -5.54 -7.15
CA GLU A 734 -16.24 -6.15 -6.19
C GLU A 734 -15.87 -5.73 -4.75
N GLY A 735 -16.82 -5.76 -3.83
CA GLY A 735 -16.52 -5.34 -2.46
C GLY A 735 -17.53 -5.78 -1.42
N PRO A 736 -17.15 -5.75 -0.14
CA PRO A 736 -17.97 -6.22 0.97
C PRO A 736 -19.13 -5.27 1.28
N PRO A 737 -20.14 -5.74 2.03
CA PRO A 737 -21.25 -4.91 2.50
C PRO A 737 -20.81 -3.95 3.61
N ALA A 738 -21.49 -2.80 3.71
CA ALA A 738 -21.34 -1.85 4.81
C ALA A 738 -21.83 -2.40 6.15
N ASP A 739 -22.88 -3.22 6.11
CA ASP A 739 -23.48 -3.86 7.29
C ASP A 739 -23.47 -5.38 7.15
N TYR A 740 -22.73 -6.03 8.02
CA TYR A 740 -22.59 -7.50 8.02
C TYR A 740 -23.89 -8.20 8.43
N GLY A 741 -24.78 -7.54 9.18
CA GLY A 741 -26.09 -8.05 9.51
C GLY A 741 -27.00 -8.23 8.29
N THR A 742 -26.89 -7.32 7.33
CA THR A 742 -27.61 -7.41 6.05
C THR A 742 -27.11 -8.60 5.22
N PHE A 743 -25.81 -8.83 5.15
CA PHE A 743 -25.23 -10.01 4.48
C PHE A 743 -25.60 -11.31 5.20
N ALA A 744 -25.54 -11.32 6.53
CA ALA A 744 -25.93 -12.48 7.34
C ALA A 744 -27.40 -12.87 7.11
N LYS A 745 -28.31 -11.86 7.00
CA LYS A 745 -29.70 -12.11 6.64
C LYS A 745 -29.81 -12.79 5.27
N PHE A 746 -29.11 -12.28 4.25
CA PHE A 746 -29.09 -12.90 2.92
C PHE A 746 -28.60 -14.35 2.97
N LEU A 747 -27.51 -14.62 3.68
CA LEU A 747 -26.96 -15.98 3.85
C LEU A 747 -27.96 -16.92 4.55
N GLY A 748 -28.70 -16.41 5.54
CA GLY A 748 -29.80 -17.16 6.18
C GLY A 748 -30.94 -17.49 5.22
N GLU A 749 -31.32 -16.55 4.34
CA GLU A 749 -32.31 -16.79 3.29
C GLU A 749 -31.83 -17.85 2.28
N VAL A 750 -30.57 -17.78 1.82
CA VAL A 750 -29.99 -18.81 0.95
C VAL A 750 -30.01 -20.19 1.61
N ALA A 751 -29.54 -20.27 2.87
CA ALA A 751 -29.49 -21.53 3.63
C ALA A 751 -30.89 -22.12 3.90
N SER A 752 -31.91 -21.27 4.06
CA SER A 752 -33.31 -21.67 4.23
C SER A 752 -33.91 -22.12 2.91
N HIS A 753 -33.76 -21.33 1.83
CA HIS A 753 -34.34 -21.58 0.53
C HIS A 753 -33.85 -22.88 -0.11
N PHE A 754 -32.55 -23.15 0.00
CA PHE A 754 -31.90 -24.36 -0.56
C PHE A 754 -31.71 -25.48 0.45
N LYS A 755 -32.41 -25.46 1.58
CA LYS A 755 -32.32 -26.52 2.59
C LYS A 755 -32.61 -27.89 2.00
N GLY A 756 -31.72 -28.86 2.20
CA GLY A 756 -31.79 -30.22 1.64
C GLY A 756 -31.26 -30.36 0.20
N LYS A 757 -30.99 -29.27 -0.51
CA LYS A 757 -30.42 -29.27 -1.88
C LYS A 757 -28.95 -28.84 -1.90
N VAL A 758 -28.56 -27.89 -1.04
CA VAL A 758 -27.19 -27.38 -0.88
C VAL A 758 -26.63 -27.96 0.41
N GLN A 759 -25.37 -28.44 0.37
CA GLN A 759 -24.69 -29.06 1.50
C GLN A 759 -23.66 -28.15 2.16
N ALA A 760 -23.09 -27.19 1.40
CA ALA A 760 -22.09 -26.28 1.91
C ALA A 760 -22.25 -24.86 1.36
N ILE A 761 -21.94 -23.86 2.18
CA ILE A 761 -21.80 -22.46 1.78
C ILE A 761 -20.39 -21.99 2.12
N GLU A 762 -19.69 -21.45 1.12
CA GLU A 762 -18.47 -20.70 1.26
C GLU A 762 -18.81 -19.22 1.39
N VAL A 763 -18.36 -18.59 2.48
CA VAL A 763 -18.72 -17.22 2.82
C VAL A 763 -17.66 -16.26 2.30
N TRP A 764 -17.95 -15.60 1.19
CA TRP A 764 -17.06 -14.72 0.42
C TRP A 764 -16.08 -15.49 -0.45
N ASN A 765 -15.21 -14.73 -1.19
CA ASN A 765 -14.22 -15.23 -2.15
C ASN A 765 -13.01 -14.31 -2.14
N GLU A 766 -11.80 -14.84 -2.06
CA GLU A 766 -10.50 -14.15 -2.25
C GLU A 766 -10.38 -12.81 -1.52
N GLN A 767 -10.87 -12.73 -0.30
CA GLN A 767 -10.94 -11.52 0.52
C GLN A 767 -9.58 -10.89 0.83
N ASN A 768 -8.49 -11.61 0.61
CA ASN A 768 -7.11 -11.12 0.73
C ASN A 768 -6.63 -10.37 -0.52
N LEU A 769 -7.49 -10.18 -1.54
CA LEU A 769 -7.19 -9.44 -2.76
C LEU A 769 -8.02 -8.16 -2.90
N TRP A 770 -7.45 -7.15 -3.54
CA TRP A 770 -8.02 -5.82 -3.68
C TRP A 770 -9.34 -5.78 -4.46
N TYR A 771 -9.47 -6.59 -5.51
CA TYR A 771 -10.65 -6.56 -6.39
C TYR A 771 -11.88 -7.27 -5.79
N GLU A 772 -11.72 -8.03 -4.72
CA GLU A 772 -12.82 -8.63 -3.95
C GLU A 772 -13.08 -7.88 -2.62
N GLY A 773 -12.18 -6.96 -2.27
CA GLY A 773 -12.22 -6.18 -1.03
C GLY A 773 -12.76 -4.75 -1.17
N GLY A 774 -13.16 -4.32 -2.36
CA GLY A 774 -13.64 -2.95 -2.60
C GLY A 774 -12.55 -1.96 -3.00
N GLY A 775 -11.45 -2.46 -3.58
CA GLY A 775 -10.29 -1.67 -4.01
C GLY A 775 -9.05 -1.85 -3.13
N VAL A 776 -9.21 -2.50 -1.98
CA VAL A 776 -8.12 -2.96 -1.10
C VAL A 776 -8.51 -4.31 -0.50
N PRO A 777 -7.57 -5.17 -0.11
CA PRO A 777 -7.88 -6.40 0.60
C PRO A 777 -8.73 -6.13 1.85
N MET A 778 -9.71 -6.98 2.10
CA MET A 778 -10.55 -6.84 3.29
C MET A 778 -9.70 -7.10 4.56
N PRO A 779 -9.73 -6.24 5.60
CA PRO A 779 -9.02 -6.51 6.84
C PRO A 779 -9.45 -7.86 7.45
N PRO A 780 -8.49 -8.71 7.92
CA PRO A 780 -8.80 -10.06 8.39
C PRO A 780 -9.81 -10.11 9.54
N ASP A 781 -9.76 -9.18 10.48
CA ASP A 781 -10.70 -9.04 11.60
C ASP A 781 -12.12 -8.67 11.14
N GLN A 782 -12.22 -7.78 10.15
CA GLN A 782 -13.49 -7.41 9.53
C GLN A 782 -14.09 -8.58 8.75
N TYR A 783 -13.26 -9.31 8.01
CA TYR A 783 -13.70 -10.52 7.35
C TYR A 783 -14.23 -11.56 8.36
N VAL A 784 -13.51 -11.81 9.46
CA VAL A 784 -13.96 -12.75 10.49
C VAL A 784 -15.24 -12.26 11.20
N ALA A 785 -15.42 -10.95 11.37
CA ALA A 785 -16.67 -10.38 11.90
C ALA A 785 -17.85 -10.64 10.94
N MET A 786 -17.64 -10.45 9.63
CA MET A 786 -18.63 -10.77 8.59
C MET A 786 -18.94 -12.28 8.55
N LEU A 787 -17.91 -13.12 8.57
CA LEU A 787 -18.07 -14.58 8.60
C LEU A 787 -18.83 -15.03 9.85
N ARG A 788 -18.55 -14.45 11.02
CA ARG A 788 -19.25 -14.74 12.28
C ARG A 788 -20.74 -14.47 12.19
N ALA A 789 -21.13 -13.31 11.65
CA ALA A 789 -22.53 -12.97 11.44
C ALA A 789 -23.19 -13.95 10.47
N GLY A 790 -22.53 -14.28 9.36
CA GLY A 790 -23.02 -15.25 8.38
C GLY A 790 -23.13 -16.67 8.95
N TYR A 791 -22.11 -17.14 9.68
CA TYR A 791 -22.11 -18.44 10.33
C TYR A 791 -23.31 -18.60 11.27
N GLN A 792 -23.55 -17.61 12.13
CA GLN A 792 -24.69 -17.64 13.06
C GLN A 792 -26.04 -17.68 12.33
N ALA A 793 -26.21 -16.89 11.29
CA ALA A 793 -27.44 -16.87 10.50
C ALA A 793 -27.69 -18.18 9.77
N ILE A 794 -26.67 -18.77 9.14
CA ILE A 794 -26.76 -20.06 8.45
C ILE A 794 -27.10 -21.16 9.45
N LYS A 795 -26.38 -21.25 10.56
CA LYS A 795 -26.56 -22.30 11.57
C LYS A 795 -27.91 -22.18 12.31
N ALA A 796 -28.45 -20.98 12.43
CA ALA A 796 -29.78 -20.78 13.03
C ALA A 796 -30.91 -21.43 12.22
N VAL A 797 -30.80 -21.44 10.88
CA VAL A 797 -31.85 -22.00 10.00
C VAL A 797 -31.53 -23.40 9.50
N ASN A 798 -30.26 -23.73 9.36
CA ASN A 798 -29.77 -25.02 8.90
C ASN A 798 -28.51 -25.44 9.64
N PRO A 799 -28.62 -26.05 10.83
CA PRO A 799 -27.45 -26.47 11.62
C PRO A 799 -26.49 -27.44 10.91
N ASP A 800 -27.01 -28.24 9.98
CA ASP A 800 -26.26 -29.26 9.23
C ASP A 800 -25.51 -28.68 8.03
N MET A 801 -25.79 -27.43 7.62
CA MET A 801 -25.09 -26.74 6.53
C MET A 801 -23.61 -26.57 6.88
N ILE A 802 -22.72 -27.06 6.04
CA ILE A 802 -21.29 -26.86 6.20
C ILE A 802 -20.97 -25.40 5.84
N VAL A 803 -20.32 -24.67 6.75
CA VAL A 803 -19.85 -23.31 6.50
C VAL A 803 -18.33 -23.33 6.29
N VAL A 804 -17.93 -23.06 5.07
CA VAL A 804 -16.53 -22.94 4.67
C VAL A 804 -16.14 -21.45 4.76
N SER A 805 -14.98 -21.14 5.35
CA SER A 805 -14.46 -19.77 5.26
C SER A 805 -14.16 -19.44 3.80
N GLY A 806 -14.33 -18.18 3.39
CA GLY A 806 -13.92 -17.72 2.06
C GLY A 806 -12.46 -18.10 1.81
N ALA A 807 -12.24 -18.70 0.66
CA ALA A 807 -10.90 -19.13 0.28
C ALA A 807 -10.02 -17.91 -0.04
N MET A 808 -8.79 -17.96 0.40
CA MET A 808 -7.77 -16.98 0.06
C MET A 808 -7.02 -17.43 -1.18
N THR A 809 -6.65 -16.46 -2.02
CA THR A 809 -5.70 -16.69 -3.12
C THR A 809 -4.29 -16.69 -2.57
N PRO A 810 -3.47 -17.73 -2.86
CA PRO A 810 -2.07 -17.72 -2.52
C PRO A 810 -1.37 -16.59 -3.24
N THR A 811 -0.79 -15.69 -2.49
CA THR A 811 -0.13 -14.52 -3.06
C THR A 811 0.93 -13.96 -2.13
N GLY A 812 1.99 -13.40 -2.68
CA GLY A 812 2.90 -12.51 -1.99
C GLY A 812 2.79 -11.09 -2.54
N ALA A 813 1.70 -10.79 -3.29
CA ALA A 813 1.45 -9.45 -3.79
C ALA A 813 1.41 -8.46 -2.63
N PRO A 814 2.11 -7.32 -2.74
CA PRO A 814 2.08 -6.29 -1.70
C PRO A 814 0.73 -5.56 -1.72
N MET A 815 0.39 -4.94 -0.60
CA MET A 815 -0.70 -3.95 -0.57
C MET A 815 -0.45 -2.85 -1.63
N PRO A 816 -1.48 -2.31 -2.29
CA PRO A 816 -2.91 -2.56 -2.04
C PRO A 816 -3.49 -3.79 -2.75
N TYR A 817 -2.68 -4.54 -3.49
CA TYR A 817 -3.15 -5.61 -4.39
C TYR A 817 -3.52 -6.90 -3.66
N GLY A 818 -2.76 -7.24 -2.61
CA GLY A 818 -3.00 -8.45 -1.83
C GLY A 818 -2.39 -8.38 -0.45
N ILE A 819 -2.79 -9.33 0.41
CA ILE A 819 -2.10 -9.65 1.65
C ILE A 819 -1.68 -11.12 1.55
N ASP A 820 -0.43 -11.41 1.89
CA ASP A 820 0.09 -12.78 1.96
C ASP A 820 -0.89 -13.70 2.67
N ASP A 821 -1.27 -14.78 2.01
CA ASP A 821 -2.34 -15.67 2.45
C ASP A 821 -2.04 -16.38 3.78
N ILE A 822 -0.78 -16.73 4.05
CA ILE A 822 -0.35 -17.32 5.33
C ILE A 822 -0.50 -16.29 6.46
N SER A 823 -0.05 -15.06 6.22
CA SER A 823 -0.17 -13.95 7.17
C SER A 823 -1.62 -13.57 7.41
N TYR A 824 -2.44 -13.57 6.35
CA TYR A 824 -3.87 -13.31 6.43
C TYR A 824 -4.58 -14.38 7.27
N LEU A 825 -4.28 -15.67 7.05
CA LEU A 825 -4.86 -16.78 7.80
C LEU A 825 -4.50 -16.71 9.30
N ASN A 826 -3.24 -16.40 9.64
CA ASN A 826 -2.83 -16.19 11.02
C ASN A 826 -3.64 -15.07 11.69
N SER A 827 -3.85 -13.96 10.98
CA SER A 827 -4.63 -12.82 11.47
C SER A 827 -6.12 -13.17 11.62
N MET A 828 -6.69 -13.99 10.71
CA MET A 828 -8.05 -14.52 10.85
C MET A 828 -8.19 -15.38 12.11
N TYR A 829 -7.19 -16.23 12.42
CA TYR A 829 -7.20 -17.03 13.66
C TYR A 829 -7.13 -16.14 14.91
N ALA A 830 -6.30 -15.11 14.88
CA ALA A 830 -6.25 -14.12 15.97
C ALA A 830 -7.60 -13.40 16.18
N ALA A 831 -8.39 -13.20 15.11
CA ALA A 831 -9.74 -12.63 15.17
C ALA A 831 -10.85 -13.65 15.53
N GLY A 832 -10.51 -14.93 15.74
CA GLY A 832 -11.44 -15.98 16.18
C GLY A 832 -12.09 -16.80 15.07
N LEU A 833 -11.40 -17.01 13.96
CA LEU A 833 -11.82 -17.89 12.84
C LEU A 833 -12.23 -19.29 13.29
N LYS A 834 -11.52 -19.84 14.28
CA LYS A 834 -11.75 -21.19 14.81
C LYS A 834 -13.20 -21.46 15.19
N ASP A 835 -13.91 -20.46 15.73
CA ASP A 835 -15.24 -20.62 16.30
C ASP A 835 -16.37 -20.33 15.29
N VAL A 836 -16.03 -19.97 14.04
CA VAL A 836 -17.01 -19.43 13.08
C VAL A 836 -16.90 -20.05 11.69
N SER A 837 -16.26 -21.21 11.57
CA SER A 837 -16.19 -22.00 10.35
C SER A 837 -16.20 -23.49 10.68
N ASP A 838 -16.73 -24.34 9.79
CA ASP A 838 -16.64 -25.80 9.88
C ASP A 838 -15.44 -26.34 9.10
N ALA A 839 -14.98 -25.61 8.06
CA ALA A 839 -13.81 -25.91 7.25
C ALA A 839 -13.11 -24.62 6.80
N ILE A 840 -11.86 -24.72 6.40
CA ILE A 840 -11.05 -23.61 5.91
C ILE A 840 -10.96 -23.69 4.39
N GLY A 841 -11.43 -22.64 3.70
CA GLY A 841 -11.33 -22.51 2.24
C GLY A 841 -9.92 -22.16 1.78
N ALA A 842 -9.52 -22.65 0.63
CA ALA A 842 -8.23 -22.37 0.01
C ALA A 842 -8.32 -22.41 -1.52
N HIS A 843 -7.53 -21.57 -2.23
CA HIS A 843 -7.36 -21.60 -3.69
C HIS A 843 -5.90 -21.96 -4.05
N PRO A 844 -5.42 -23.18 -3.75
CA PRO A 844 -4.03 -23.58 -3.98
C PRO A 844 -3.75 -23.81 -5.46
N SER A 845 -3.53 -22.71 -6.21
CA SER A 845 -3.13 -22.78 -7.62
C SER A 845 -1.72 -23.38 -7.76
N GLY A 846 -1.44 -24.00 -8.91
CA GLY A 846 -0.15 -24.63 -9.17
C GLY A 846 0.78 -23.84 -10.09
N TYR A 847 0.28 -22.83 -10.78
CA TYR A 847 1.01 -22.06 -11.81
C TYR A 847 1.73 -22.99 -12.80
N ASN A 848 3.08 -23.04 -12.82
CA ASN A 848 3.91 -23.98 -13.58
C ASN A 848 4.74 -24.91 -12.66
N CYS A 849 4.28 -25.13 -11.43
CA CYS A 849 4.91 -25.97 -10.43
C CYS A 849 4.18 -27.32 -10.34
N PRO A 850 4.88 -28.49 -10.37
CA PRO A 850 4.26 -29.79 -10.15
C PRO A 850 3.52 -29.89 -8.81
N ALA A 851 2.39 -30.60 -8.77
CA ALA A 851 1.51 -30.66 -7.60
C ALA A 851 2.19 -31.11 -6.29
N THR A 852 3.17 -32.00 -6.39
CA THR A 852 3.88 -32.58 -5.24
C THR A 852 5.20 -31.91 -4.93
N ALA A 853 5.60 -30.92 -5.73
CA ALA A 853 6.90 -30.26 -5.58
C ALA A 853 7.01 -29.49 -4.27
N ASP A 854 8.19 -29.48 -3.71
CA ASP A 854 8.57 -28.62 -2.60
C ASP A 854 9.00 -27.26 -3.17
N TRP A 855 8.25 -26.22 -2.86
CA TRP A 855 8.49 -24.87 -3.36
C TRP A 855 9.88 -24.28 -2.99
N GLN A 856 10.50 -24.80 -1.92
CA GLN A 856 11.82 -24.32 -1.47
C GLN A 856 12.95 -24.89 -2.31
N THR A 857 12.78 -26.08 -2.85
CA THR A 857 13.84 -26.83 -3.53
C THR A 857 13.56 -27.11 -5.01
N VAL A 858 12.32 -26.96 -5.47
CA VAL A 858 11.97 -27.20 -6.87
C VAL A 858 12.82 -26.33 -7.79
N GLU A 859 13.53 -26.96 -8.72
CA GLU A 859 14.13 -26.28 -9.84
C GLU A 859 13.05 -26.07 -10.88
N ASP A 860 13.03 -24.88 -11.46
CA ASP A 860 12.11 -24.57 -12.53
C ASP A 860 12.86 -24.53 -13.86
N PRO A 861 12.85 -25.64 -14.59
CA PRO A 861 13.53 -25.72 -15.87
C PRO A 861 12.79 -24.98 -16.98
N THR A 862 11.53 -24.60 -16.76
CA THR A 862 10.64 -23.99 -17.76
C THR A 862 10.31 -22.55 -17.46
N ALA A 863 10.85 -21.94 -16.39
CA ALA A 863 10.57 -20.57 -15.96
C ALA A 863 11.08 -19.50 -16.94
N THR A 864 10.70 -19.62 -18.19
CA THR A 864 10.98 -18.61 -19.22
C THR A 864 9.91 -17.53 -19.27
N ASN A 865 8.76 -17.75 -18.64
CA ASN A 865 7.62 -16.87 -18.64
C ASN A 865 7.25 -16.42 -17.21
N PHE A 866 6.42 -15.38 -17.13
CA PHE A 866 6.03 -14.74 -15.90
C PHE A 866 5.41 -15.70 -14.87
N ARG A 867 5.87 -15.63 -13.61
CA ARG A 867 5.37 -16.41 -12.46
C ARG A 867 4.61 -15.59 -11.43
N GLY A 868 3.99 -14.52 -11.82
CA GLY A 868 3.44 -13.55 -10.90
C GLY A 868 4.50 -12.53 -10.43
N PRO A 869 4.18 -11.62 -9.51
CA PRO A 869 5.04 -10.51 -9.11
C PRO A 869 6.29 -10.92 -8.31
N PHE A 870 6.62 -12.23 -8.20
CA PHE A 870 7.69 -12.70 -7.32
C PHE A 870 8.85 -13.26 -8.13
N GLU A 871 9.95 -12.52 -8.18
CA GLU A 871 11.25 -13.03 -8.64
C GLU A 871 11.87 -14.04 -7.67
N ASN A 872 11.42 -14.06 -6.40
CA ASN A 872 11.90 -14.94 -5.36
C ASN A 872 10.95 -16.12 -5.16
N ARG A 873 11.50 -17.27 -4.73
CA ARG A 873 10.72 -18.47 -4.36
C ARG A 873 9.68 -18.12 -3.28
N HIS A 874 8.43 -18.50 -3.50
CA HIS A 874 7.32 -18.27 -2.58
C HIS A 874 6.42 -19.49 -2.52
N HIS A 875 5.82 -19.78 -1.34
CA HIS A 875 4.93 -20.93 -1.16
C HIS A 875 3.73 -20.90 -2.13
N SER A 876 3.27 -19.72 -2.49
CA SER A 876 2.13 -19.51 -3.38
C SER A 876 2.31 -20.05 -4.81
N TRP A 877 3.53 -20.34 -5.23
CA TRP A 877 3.79 -20.90 -6.57
C TRP A 877 3.40 -22.36 -6.71
N CYS A 878 3.33 -23.11 -5.61
CA CYS A 878 3.15 -24.52 -5.63
C CYS A 878 1.96 -24.95 -4.77
N PHE A 879 1.10 -25.78 -5.33
CA PHE A 879 -0.06 -26.36 -4.64
C PHE A 879 0.28 -26.91 -3.25
N ARG A 880 1.35 -27.73 -3.16
CA ARG A 880 1.80 -28.32 -1.90
C ARG A 880 2.20 -27.30 -0.88
N GLY A 881 2.96 -26.27 -1.28
CA GLY A 881 3.45 -25.23 -0.38
C GLY A 881 2.32 -24.47 0.31
N THR A 882 1.30 -24.07 -0.45
CA THR A 882 0.11 -23.40 0.08
C THR A 882 -0.66 -24.31 1.05
N MET A 883 -0.94 -25.55 0.65
CA MET A 883 -1.71 -26.48 1.47
C MET A 883 -1.03 -26.84 2.80
N GLU A 884 0.26 -27.13 2.77
CA GLU A 884 1.06 -27.43 3.97
C GLU A 884 1.21 -26.19 4.85
N GLY A 885 1.38 -25.00 4.26
CA GLY A 885 1.41 -23.70 4.96
C GLY A 885 0.12 -23.46 5.75
N TYR A 886 -1.03 -23.58 5.12
CA TYR A 886 -2.33 -23.43 5.81
C TYR A 886 -2.51 -24.46 6.91
N ARG A 887 -2.14 -25.74 6.64
CA ARG A 887 -2.20 -26.78 7.65
C ARG A 887 -1.37 -26.47 8.88
N ASN A 888 -0.16 -25.95 8.70
CA ASN A 888 0.72 -25.55 9.79
C ASN A 888 0.10 -24.44 10.65
N VAL A 889 -0.51 -23.43 10.02
CA VAL A 889 -1.23 -22.36 10.73
C VAL A 889 -2.40 -22.91 11.54
N MET A 890 -3.22 -23.79 10.95
CA MET A 890 -4.35 -24.43 11.63
C MET A 890 -3.91 -25.22 12.88
N VAL A 891 -2.84 -26.01 12.73
CA VAL A 891 -2.30 -26.81 13.84
C VAL A 891 -1.74 -25.91 14.94
N ALA A 892 -1.00 -24.87 14.59
CA ALA A 892 -0.44 -23.92 15.54
C ALA A 892 -1.53 -23.20 16.35
N ASN A 893 -2.71 -22.97 15.74
CA ASN A 893 -3.87 -22.36 16.41
C ASN A 893 -4.81 -23.37 17.06
N GLY A 894 -4.41 -24.65 17.16
CA GLY A 894 -5.18 -25.71 17.81
C GLY A 894 -6.48 -26.06 17.06
N ASP A 895 -6.55 -25.81 15.73
CA ASP A 895 -7.69 -26.10 14.86
C ASP A 895 -7.41 -27.27 13.90
N GLY A 896 -6.41 -28.06 14.20
CA GLY A 896 -5.99 -29.21 13.39
C GLY A 896 -7.04 -30.32 13.23
N ALA A 897 -8.17 -30.27 13.93
CA ALA A 897 -9.29 -31.21 13.76
C ALA A 897 -10.15 -30.90 12.52
N LYS A 898 -10.15 -29.67 12.04
CA LYS A 898 -10.88 -29.26 10.82
C LYS A 898 -10.10 -29.64 9.56
N THR A 899 -10.84 -29.68 8.45
CA THR A 899 -10.28 -29.92 7.11
C THR A 899 -10.10 -28.64 6.34
N ILE A 900 -9.11 -28.60 5.43
CA ILE A 900 -8.98 -27.59 4.39
C ILE A 900 -9.80 -28.04 3.18
N TRP A 901 -10.57 -27.12 2.61
CA TRP A 901 -11.31 -27.34 1.37
C TRP A 901 -10.69 -26.51 0.25
N PRO A 902 -9.94 -27.11 -0.68
CA PRO A 902 -9.53 -26.45 -1.92
C PRO A 902 -10.78 -26.19 -2.77
N THR A 903 -11.37 -25.00 -2.63
CA THR A 903 -12.60 -24.63 -3.34
C THR A 903 -12.34 -24.21 -4.78
N GLU A 904 -11.08 -23.90 -5.11
CA GLU A 904 -10.55 -23.78 -6.47
C GLU A 904 -9.10 -24.24 -6.48
N PHE A 905 -8.70 -25.03 -7.48
CA PHE A 905 -7.32 -25.38 -7.77
C PHE A 905 -7.18 -25.82 -9.22
N GLY A 906 -6.00 -25.68 -9.82
CA GLY A 906 -5.77 -26.13 -11.19
C GLY A 906 -4.49 -25.55 -11.78
N TRP A 907 -4.21 -25.95 -13.02
CA TRP A 907 -3.10 -25.47 -13.84
C TRP A 907 -3.63 -25.00 -15.19
N ALA A 908 -3.28 -23.77 -15.58
CA ALA A 908 -3.62 -23.22 -16.88
C ALA A 908 -2.68 -23.76 -17.96
N VAL A 909 -3.21 -23.99 -19.17
CA VAL A 909 -2.44 -24.34 -20.36
C VAL A 909 -2.90 -23.48 -21.52
N SER A 910 -1.97 -22.72 -22.12
CA SER A 910 -2.29 -21.89 -23.29
C SER A 910 -1.03 -21.54 -24.07
N SER A 911 -1.05 -21.66 -25.39
CA SER A 911 0.01 -21.17 -26.28
C SER A 911 -0.05 -19.63 -26.45
N ASN A 912 -1.20 -19.02 -26.15
CA ASN A 912 -1.43 -17.57 -26.22
C ASN A 912 -2.28 -17.11 -25.04
N PRO A 913 -1.73 -17.14 -23.81
CA PRO A 913 -2.45 -16.74 -22.61
C PRO A 913 -2.70 -15.24 -22.57
N GLN A 914 -3.71 -14.84 -21.81
CA GLN A 914 -3.98 -13.45 -21.44
C GLN A 914 -2.87 -12.89 -20.55
N THR A 915 -2.75 -11.56 -20.52
CA THR A 915 -1.80 -10.86 -19.65
C THR A 915 -1.97 -11.27 -18.18
N GLY A 916 -0.86 -11.56 -17.51
CA GLY A 916 -0.86 -12.07 -16.12
C GLY A 916 -0.94 -13.61 -16.00
N TYR A 917 -1.19 -14.32 -17.11
CA TYR A 917 -1.24 -15.79 -17.18
C TYR A 917 -0.14 -16.39 -18.06
N GLU A 918 0.93 -15.66 -18.32
CA GLU A 918 2.03 -16.04 -19.22
C GLU A 918 2.67 -17.37 -18.84
N TYR A 919 2.65 -17.74 -17.56
CA TYR A 919 3.11 -19.03 -17.06
C TYR A 919 2.37 -20.25 -17.66
N ALA A 920 1.17 -20.02 -18.21
CA ALA A 920 0.41 -21.07 -18.88
C ALA A 920 1.08 -21.57 -20.17
N LYS A 921 2.07 -20.85 -20.73
CA LYS A 921 2.90 -21.30 -21.85
C LYS A 921 3.92 -22.37 -21.43
N ASP A 922 4.30 -22.37 -20.16
CA ASP A 922 5.27 -23.31 -19.63
C ASP A 922 4.66 -24.70 -19.38
N ASN A 923 3.32 -24.78 -19.34
CA ASN A 923 2.59 -26.01 -19.04
C ASN A 923 2.14 -26.70 -20.34
N SER A 924 2.33 -28.03 -20.43
CA SER A 924 1.73 -28.85 -21.46
C SER A 924 0.37 -29.44 -20.98
N PRO A 925 -0.50 -29.86 -21.91
CA PRO A 925 -1.74 -30.56 -21.55
C PRO A 925 -1.50 -31.88 -20.79
N GLU A 926 -0.37 -32.55 -21.00
CA GLU A 926 0.05 -33.74 -20.33
C GLU A 926 0.46 -33.48 -18.88
N GLU A 927 1.20 -32.38 -18.63
CA GLU A 927 1.56 -31.93 -17.29
C GLU A 927 0.33 -31.48 -16.51
N GLN A 928 -0.58 -30.72 -17.12
CA GLN A 928 -1.86 -30.39 -16.51
C GLN A 928 -2.60 -31.63 -16.05
N ALA A 929 -2.71 -32.65 -16.92
CA ALA A 929 -3.39 -33.91 -16.61
C ALA A 929 -2.71 -34.66 -15.45
N GLN A 930 -1.38 -34.74 -15.48
CA GLN A 930 -0.59 -35.39 -14.45
C GLN A 930 -0.72 -34.67 -13.11
N TRP A 931 -0.54 -33.36 -13.09
CA TRP A 931 -0.50 -32.58 -11.84
C TRP A 931 -1.87 -32.51 -11.16
N ILE A 932 -2.96 -32.37 -11.92
CA ILE A 932 -4.32 -32.42 -11.36
C ILE A 932 -4.58 -33.76 -10.67
N VAL A 933 -4.22 -34.89 -11.31
CA VAL A 933 -4.35 -36.24 -10.71
C VAL A 933 -3.48 -36.36 -9.46
N GLN A 934 -2.24 -35.90 -9.50
CA GLN A 934 -1.32 -35.93 -8.36
C GLN A 934 -1.85 -35.07 -7.20
N ALA A 935 -2.43 -33.92 -7.46
CA ALA A 935 -3.02 -33.06 -6.43
C ALA A 935 -4.15 -33.78 -5.66
N TYR A 936 -5.09 -34.40 -6.37
CA TYR A 936 -6.14 -35.18 -5.72
C TYR A 936 -5.59 -36.35 -4.92
N GLN A 937 -4.64 -37.10 -5.47
CA GLN A 937 -4.02 -38.26 -4.80
C GLN A 937 -3.24 -37.81 -3.55
N GLN A 938 -2.43 -36.75 -3.66
CA GLN A 938 -1.68 -36.21 -2.54
C GLN A 938 -2.61 -35.72 -1.43
N ALA A 939 -3.62 -34.96 -1.77
CA ALA A 939 -4.59 -34.43 -0.81
C ALA A 939 -5.35 -35.52 -0.08
N LYS A 940 -5.73 -36.61 -0.79
CA LYS A 940 -6.37 -37.77 -0.19
C LYS A 940 -5.45 -38.46 0.83
N THR A 941 -4.15 -38.57 0.54
CA THR A 941 -3.17 -39.20 1.45
C THR A 941 -2.93 -38.36 2.71
N TRP A 942 -3.07 -37.08 2.67
CA TRP A 942 -2.88 -36.21 3.82
C TRP A 942 -3.92 -36.39 4.93
N GLY A 943 -5.15 -36.85 4.60
CA GLY A 943 -6.22 -37.10 5.57
C GLY A 943 -6.82 -35.89 6.30
N TRP A 944 -6.28 -34.69 6.07
CA TRP A 944 -6.78 -33.42 6.62
C TRP A 944 -7.37 -32.52 5.54
N VAL A 945 -7.57 -32.98 4.34
CA VAL A 945 -8.26 -32.31 3.25
C VAL A 945 -9.69 -32.82 3.13
N GLY A 946 -10.64 -31.94 2.98
CA GLY A 946 -12.04 -32.24 2.76
C GLY A 946 -12.40 -32.34 1.27
N SER A 947 -13.50 -31.71 0.86
CA SER A 947 -13.87 -31.70 -0.55
C SER A 947 -13.00 -30.73 -1.34
N MET A 948 -12.51 -31.18 -2.51
CA MET A 948 -11.70 -30.40 -3.44
C MET A 948 -12.47 -30.10 -4.72
N PHE A 949 -12.32 -28.89 -5.26
CA PHE A 949 -13.03 -28.45 -6.46
C PHE A 949 -12.04 -27.98 -7.52
N LEU A 950 -11.93 -28.77 -8.60
CA LEU A 950 -11.12 -28.37 -9.74
C LEU A 950 -11.70 -27.12 -10.41
N TRP A 951 -10.89 -26.20 -10.71
CA TRP A 951 -11.17 -25.03 -11.55
C TRP A 951 -10.74 -25.32 -12.98
N ASN A 952 -11.58 -25.59 -13.98
CA ASN A 952 -13.03 -25.73 -14.03
C ASN A 952 -13.46 -26.77 -15.09
N LEU A 953 -14.77 -27.06 -15.22
CA LEU A 953 -15.27 -28.02 -16.20
C LEU A 953 -15.44 -27.40 -17.59
N ASP A 954 -16.26 -26.33 -17.73
CA ASP A 954 -16.90 -25.91 -18.99
C ASP A 954 -16.66 -24.45 -19.41
N TYR A 955 -15.82 -23.70 -18.69
CA TYR A 955 -15.50 -22.32 -19.09
C TYR A 955 -14.73 -22.23 -20.42
N GLY A 956 -14.09 -23.30 -20.88
CA GLY A 956 -13.57 -23.37 -22.26
C GLY A 956 -14.63 -23.20 -23.33
N ILE A 957 -15.91 -23.57 -23.01
CA ILE A 957 -17.08 -23.42 -23.88
C ILE A 957 -17.81 -22.11 -23.58
N THR A 958 -18.13 -21.85 -22.30
CA THR A 958 -19.02 -20.74 -21.90
C THR A 958 -18.30 -19.39 -21.80
N ALA A 959 -16.98 -19.40 -21.58
CA ALA A 959 -16.11 -18.23 -21.44
C ALA A 959 -14.86 -18.35 -22.35
N SER A 960 -15.04 -18.90 -23.56
CA SER A 960 -13.97 -19.05 -24.55
C SER A 960 -13.29 -17.71 -24.85
N GLY A 961 -11.94 -17.71 -24.91
CA GLY A 961 -11.15 -16.50 -25.14
C GLY A 961 -10.77 -15.72 -23.88
N THR A 962 -11.26 -16.12 -22.71
CA THR A 962 -10.82 -15.58 -21.40
C THR A 962 -9.77 -16.50 -20.76
N GLU A 963 -9.09 -15.99 -19.74
CA GLU A 963 -8.14 -16.76 -18.93
C GLU A 963 -8.79 -17.98 -18.26
N LEU A 964 -10.08 -17.91 -17.94
CA LEU A 964 -10.85 -19.01 -17.35
C LEU A 964 -10.85 -20.26 -18.22
N ALA A 965 -10.84 -20.07 -19.55
CA ALA A 965 -10.84 -21.14 -20.53
C ALA A 965 -9.53 -21.98 -20.51
N ASN A 966 -8.42 -21.39 -20.07
CA ASN A 966 -7.11 -22.04 -20.05
C ASN A 966 -7.02 -23.19 -19.00
N PHE A 967 -7.94 -23.21 -18.04
CA PHE A 967 -8.03 -24.24 -17.00
C PHE A 967 -9.07 -25.31 -17.30
N ALA A 968 -9.93 -25.11 -18.29
CA ALA A 968 -11.13 -25.90 -18.51
C ALA A 968 -10.84 -27.33 -18.98
N LEU A 969 -11.63 -28.28 -18.51
CA LEU A 969 -11.59 -29.66 -18.98
C LEU A 969 -12.31 -29.86 -20.34
N LEU A 970 -13.28 -28.97 -20.65
CA LEU A 970 -14.07 -29.03 -21.89
C LEU A 970 -13.80 -27.76 -22.72
N THR A 971 -13.49 -27.98 -23.98
CA THR A 971 -13.28 -26.92 -24.99
C THR A 971 -14.20 -27.13 -26.21
N PRO A 972 -14.32 -26.15 -27.11
CA PRO A 972 -15.03 -26.35 -28.38
C PRO A 972 -14.46 -27.50 -29.22
N GLY A 973 -13.16 -27.83 -29.03
CA GLY A 973 -12.51 -28.98 -29.67
C GLY A 973 -12.75 -30.33 -29.02
N GLY A 974 -13.47 -30.37 -27.90
CA GLY A 974 -13.70 -31.54 -27.08
C GLY A 974 -12.97 -31.54 -25.74
N PRO A 975 -13.02 -32.64 -24.99
CA PRO A 975 -12.31 -32.79 -23.71
C PRO A 975 -10.80 -32.75 -23.88
N VAL A 976 -10.10 -32.05 -22.96
CA VAL A 976 -8.62 -32.04 -22.88
C VAL A 976 -8.07 -33.31 -22.26
N PRO A 977 -6.76 -33.64 -22.37
CA PRO A 977 -6.15 -34.88 -21.80
C PRO A 977 -6.44 -35.09 -20.31
N ALA A 978 -6.51 -33.99 -19.53
CA ALA A 978 -6.83 -34.05 -18.10
C ALA A 978 -8.21 -34.65 -17.79
N TYR A 979 -9.18 -34.50 -18.67
CA TYR A 979 -10.50 -35.14 -18.50
C TYR A 979 -10.37 -36.67 -18.47
N ALA A 980 -9.68 -37.26 -19.46
CA ALA A 980 -9.50 -38.70 -19.52
C ALA A 980 -8.66 -39.23 -18.34
N ALA A 981 -7.62 -38.49 -17.96
CA ALA A 981 -6.79 -38.87 -16.81
C ALA A 981 -7.61 -38.87 -15.50
N LEU A 982 -8.47 -37.90 -15.29
CA LEU A 982 -9.37 -37.81 -14.14
C LEU A 982 -10.46 -38.93 -14.17
N ALA A 983 -11.06 -39.22 -15.32
CA ALA A 983 -12.04 -40.28 -15.43
C ALA A 983 -11.45 -41.64 -15.08
N ASN A 984 -10.18 -41.90 -15.40
CA ASN A 984 -9.46 -43.15 -15.11
C ASN A 984 -8.78 -43.14 -13.73
N MET A 985 -8.75 -42.03 -13.01
CA MET A 985 -8.15 -41.95 -11.67
C MET A 985 -9.00 -42.73 -10.66
N PRO A 986 -8.42 -43.60 -9.82
CA PRO A 986 -9.15 -44.27 -8.70
C PRO A 986 -9.69 -43.21 -7.70
N LYS A 987 -10.97 -43.33 -7.38
CA LYS A 987 -11.64 -42.44 -6.42
C LYS A 987 -11.65 -42.97 -5.00
#